data_969f3f2c2b3accf2c2da43c306c8df5c
#
_entry.id   969f3f2c2b3accf2c2da43c306c8df5c
#
_cell.length_a   1.000
_cell.length_b   1.000
_cell.length_c   1.000
_cell.angle_alpha   90.00
_cell.angle_beta   90.00
_cell.angle_gamma   90.00
#
_symmetry.space_group_name_H-M   'P 1'
#
loop_
_entity.id
_entity.type
_entity.pdbx_description
1 polymer ?
#
loop_
_entity_poly.entity_id
_entity_poly.type
_entity_poly.pdbx_seq_one_letter_code
_entity_poly.pdbx_strand_id
1 'polypeptide(L)'
;MRKIFTLSVLLLFAVTNIALASPVTEVQARKIAARFMAAHKMPTANLTVSYRARRLSASPSTVAPLYVFSTPQGAGYAVIAGDDCVPAVLGYSPDDTFDPNNVPPAMQEWLDAYAEQIAAITAGEARLETRTSVGSAIAPLVTAHWGQGMPYSMQLPHVPGSTEGHAYTGCVPTAMAQLMYYWKYPARPARTIPGYTSNSGKSTAVTMPSLAPVDFDWANMRDAYYTSDSTNAAGRAAATLNTYCATALQVSFGTSSTGGYSNDIPGVLATYFGYKNTGRYIKRELYSTQSWEDSIYSELAAGRPVVYSARKASGGHAFICDGYDGEGMFHINWGWYGKSNGFFLLNLLNPTAEGIGAAAGAYGYVYNQAIVLGVEPDNGEGTAVATPAFTFEGLTVNSSVTTRSAASGNFSVTVSGKFVNNTEFTAQFRQGWGLYDLDGNLLEVLFIRYTTGEVAPGNYVTVSRREVSFGANMTSGTYRIKPIYSIYPGTDYRPCIGADVNYIEVTIGGTYSCTIKGYGDAGSTTKYTANDVTYAGTLNHGKPVEVTLNLTNSGTSQNDLIYMFVDGTFTGAGLANIDHGQSGDLVYRFTPETAGSKKITFSTNEAGTSPFCTRTLTIKTMPAATLTVTKIEYLNVTDAAARVITDDKISARVTVTNSGSNAYDEDFSMRLYSVSHDNTGREVYNLTQPLQLQPGETKTLQFDFDHDLVDGWKYFAWTYYYSSGSSVQVKGTSAYTLNFPAAPQYIIGDADDDGDVDPGDISALIDYLLNGMAVNELAADVDQDGSISPGDISALIDLLLNS
;
A
#
# COMPACT_ATOMS: atom_id res chain seq x y z
N MET A 1 -38.65 68.44 13.91
CA MET A 1 -38.87 67.23 13.18
C MET A 1 -37.56 66.45 13.18
N ARG A 2 -37.48 65.46 14.13
CA ARG A 2 -36.29 64.61 14.29
C ARG A 2 -36.42 63.40 13.32
N LYS A 3 -35.46 63.23 12.42
CA LYS A 3 -35.32 61.99 11.65
C LYS A 3 -34.42 61.03 12.41
N ILE A 4 -34.99 59.92 12.82
CA ILE A 4 -34.31 58.75 13.42
C ILE A 4 -33.71 57.97 12.26
N PHE A 5 -32.36 57.84 12.25
CA PHE A 5 -31.64 56.93 11.36
C PHE A 5 -31.55 55.59 12.06
N THR A 6 -32.27 54.63 11.52
CA THR A 6 -32.14 53.19 11.94
C THR A 6 -30.98 52.57 11.19
N LEU A 7 -29.90 52.27 11.92
CA LEU A 7 -28.72 51.56 11.39
C LEU A 7 -29.04 50.06 11.45
N SER A 8 -29.38 49.48 10.32
CA SER A 8 -29.48 48.03 10.18
C SER A 8 -28.10 47.43 10.04
N VAL A 9 -27.63 46.78 11.09
CA VAL A 9 -26.42 45.94 11.07
C VAL A 9 -26.77 44.66 10.32
N LEU A 10 -26.37 44.56 9.07
CA LEU A 10 -26.36 43.28 8.34
C LEU A 10 -25.23 42.43 8.93
N LEU A 11 -25.57 41.47 9.78
CA LEU A 11 -24.67 40.38 10.16
C LEU A 11 -24.54 39.48 8.94
N LEU A 12 -23.45 39.64 8.20
CA LEU A 12 -23.06 38.66 7.17
C LEU A 12 -22.55 37.43 7.89
N PHE A 13 -23.43 36.44 8.08
CA PHE A 13 -22.96 35.08 8.35
C PHE A 13 -22.26 34.58 7.10
N ALA A 14 -20.94 34.60 7.11
CA ALA A 14 -20.15 33.76 6.22
C ALA A 14 -20.43 32.32 6.61
N VAL A 15 -21.42 31.72 5.98
CA VAL A 15 -21.58 30.26 5.98
C VAL A 15 -20.41 29.75 5.15
N THR A 16 -19.33 29.38 5.83
CA THR A 16 -18.36 28.49 5.24
C THR A 16 -19.12 27.19 4.94
N ASN A 17 -19.44 26.98 3.68
CA ASN A 17 -19.85 25.66 3.20
C ASN A 17 -18.66 24.72 3.46
N ILE A 18 -18.65 24.12 4.63
CA ILE A 18 -17.94 22.86 4.83
C ILE A 18 -18.76 21.90 3.98
N ALA A 19 -18.27 21.58 2.80
CA ALA A 19 -18.81 20.47 2.02
C ALA A 19 -18.72 19.25 2.93
N LEU A 20 -19.85 18.82 3.47
CA LEU A 20 -19.91 17.60 4.24
C LEU A 20 -19.56 16.47 3.26
N ALA A 21 -18.52 15.71 3.59
CA ALA A 21 -18.14 14.50 2.87
C ALA A 21 -19.37 13.63 2.66
N SER A 22 -19.62 13.22 1.42
CA SER A 22 -20.79 12.41 1.07
C SER A 22 -20.36 11.03 0.61
N PRO A 23 -20.88 9.96 1.22
CA PRO A 23 -20.57 8.61 0.81
C PRO A 23 -20.94 8.35 -0.66
N VAL A 24 -20.02 7.81 -1.42
CA VAL A 24 -20.22 7.39 -2.81
C VAL A 24 -20.68 5.94 -2.84
N THR A 25 -21.95 5.72 -3.16
CA THR A 25 -22.50 4.36 -3.27
C THR A 25 -21.85 3.59 -4.40
N GLU A 26 -21.90 2.26 -4.36
CA GLU A 26 -21.36 1.41 -5.41
C GLU A 26 -21.94 1.73 -6.80
N VAL A 27 -23.23 2.06 -6.87
CA VAL A 27 -23.87 2.47 -8.13
C VAL A 27 -23.29 3.77 -8.67
N GLN A 28 -22.99 4.72 -7.81
CA GLN A 28 -22.31 5.97 -8.19
C GLN A 28 -20.86 5.72 -8.58
N ALA A 29 -20.13 4.92 -7.79
CA ALA A 29 -18.75 4.53 -8.06
C ALA A 29 -18.62 3.80 -9.40
N ARG A 30 -19.55 2.88 -9.72
CA ARG A 30 -19.61 2.21 -11.03
C ARG A 30 -19.79 3.19 -12.20
N LYS A 31 -20.60 4.22 -12.04
CA LYS A 31 -20.76 5.27 -13.05
C LYS A 31 -19.49 6.10 -13.23
N ILE A 32 -18.78 6.38 -12.14
CA ILE A 32 -17.49 7.06 -12.16
C ILE A 32 -16.47 6.19 -12.90
N ALA A 33 -16.34 4.90 -12.52
CA ALA A 33 -15.47 3.94 -13.17
C ALA A 33 -15.75 3.85 -14.67
N ALA A 34 -17.01 3.68 -15.06
CA ALA A 34 -17.40 3.57 -16.48
C ALA A 34 -17.02 4.83 -17.28
N ARG A 35 -17.21 6.02 -16.72
CA ARG A 35 -16.84 7.30 -17.37
C ARG A 35 -15.33 7.42 -17.51
N PHE A 36 -14.58 7.16 -16.44
CA PHE A 36 -13.14 7.23 -16.42
C PHE A 36 -12.53 6.23 -17.41
N MET A 37 -12.93 4.96 -17.34
CA MET A 37 -12.44 3.90 -18.23
C MET A 37 -12.74 4.21 -19.69
N ALA A 38 -13.94 4.72 -20.00
CA ALA A 38 -14.28 5.14 -21.37
C ALA A 38 -13.38 6.30 -21.85
N ALA A 39 -13.09 7.29 -21.01
CA ALA A 39 -12.19 8.39 -21.34
C ALA A 39 -10.76 7.90 -21.65
N HIS A 40 -10.31 6.86 -20.96
CA HIS A 40 -9.01 6.23 -21.15
C HIS A 40 -9.02 5.09 -22.19
N LYS A 41 -10.10 4.97 -22.99
CA LYS A 41 -10.26 3.95 -24.04
C LYS A 41 -10.20 2.50 -23.51
N MET A 42 -10.54 2.32 -22.26
CA MET A 42 -10.62 1.02 -21.61
C MET A 42 -12.00 0.39 -21.83
N PRO A 43 -12.12 -0.95 -21.83
CA PRO A 43 -13.41 -1.61 -21.93
C PRO A 43 -14.34 -1.24 -20.77
N THR A 44 -15.64 -1.06 -21.05
CA THR A 44 -16.65 -0.73 -20.05
C THR A 44 -17.85 -1.67 -20.06
N ALA A 45 -17.89 -2.62 -21.00
CA ALA A 45 -18.97 -3.59 -21.08
C ALA A 45 -18.95 -4.56 -19.89
N ASN A 46 -20.11 -4.78 -19.28
CA ASN A 46 -20.25 -5.68 -18.14
C ASN A 46 -19.31 -5.35 -16.95
N LEU A 47 -19.09 -4.06 -16.69
CA LEU A 47 -18.24 -3.62 -15.59
C LEU A 47 -18.78 -4.11 -14.24
N THR A 48 -18.00 -4.92 -13.54
CA THR A 48 -18.34 -5.52 -12.24
C THR A 48 -17.47 -4.95 -11.13
N VAL A 49 -17.98 -4.98 -9.89
CA VAL A 49 -17.15 -4.69 -8.73
C VAL A 49 -16.38 -5.95 -8.36
N SER A 50 -15.05 -5.90 -8.49
CA SER A 50 -14.15 -7.02 -8.18
C SER A 50 -13.67 -7.00 -6.74
N TYR A 51 -13.66 -5.81 -6.10
CA TYR A 51 -13.19 -5.67 -4.72
C TYR A 51 -13.91 -4.51 -4.02
N ARG A 52 -14.15 -4.70 -2.73
CA ARG A 52 -14.64 -3.67 -1.81
C ARG A 52 -13.72 -3.63 -0.59
N ALA A 53 -13.10 -2.49 -0.33
CA ALA A 53 -12.29 -2.36 0.87
C ALA A 53 -13.16 -2.46 2.13
N ARG A 54 -12.64 -3.16 3.13
CA ARG A 54 -13.30 -3.26 4.43
C ARG A 54 -13.11 -1.95 5.20
N ARG A 55 -14.15 -1.48 5.89
CA ARG A 55 -13.98 -0.41 6.86
C ARG A 55 -13.29 -0.93 8.11
N LEU A 56 -12.28 -0.20 8.54
CA LEU A 56 -11.53 -0.50 9.77
C LEU A 56 -12.21 0.04 11.05
N SER A 57 -13.26 0.86 10.93
CA SER A 57 -14.02 1.41 12.06
C SER A 57 -15.46 0.91 12.07
N ALA A 58 -16.03 0.75 13.27
CA ALA A 58 -17.39 0.29 13.55
C ALA A 58 -18.50 1.33 13.19
N SER A 59 -18.29 2.18 12.20
CA SER A 59 -19.31 3.11 11.72
C SER A 59 -20.38 2.34 10.92
N PRO A 60 -21.68 2.60 11.15
CA PRO A 60 -22.78 1.85 10.55
C PRO A 60 -23.02 2.17 9.06
N SER A 61 -22.07 2.74 8.34
CA SER A 61 -22.22 3.05 6.92
C SER A 61 -22.18 1.77 6.07
N THR A 62 -23.13 1.63 5.16
CA THR A 62 -23.24 0.56 4.17
C THR A 62 -22.31 0.75 2.97
N VAL A 63 -21.46 1.79 2.97
CA VAL A 63 -20.61 2.19 1.83
C VAL A 63 -19.17 1.81 2.12
N ALA A 64 -18.53 1.08 1.19
CA ALA A 64 -17.11 0.74 1.29
C ALA A 64 -16.24 1.99 1.11
N PRO A 65 -15.06 2.09 1.76
CA PRO A 65 -14.14 3.22 1.59
C PRO A 65 -13.64 3.37 0.15
N LEU A 66 -13.50 2.27 -0.57
CA LEU A 66 -13.17 2.23 -2.00
C LEU A 66 -13.69 0.95 -2.65
N TYR A 67 -13.76 0.99 -3.97
CA TYR A 67 -14.18 -0.11 -4.84
C TYR A 67 -13.16 -0.32 -5.96
N VAL A 68 -12.94 -1.56 -6.38
CA VAL A 68 -12.24 -1.84 -7.63
C VAL A 68 -13.25 -2.39 -8.63
N PHE A 69 -13.28 -1.81 -9.81
CA PHE A 69 -14.11 -2.25 -10.92
C PHE A 69 -13.26 -2.79 -12.05
N SER A 70 -13.63 -3.93 -12.59
CA SER A 70 -13.00 -4.55 -13.76
C SER A 70 -14.05 -5.11 -14.71
N THR A 71 -13.62 -5.52 -15.90
CA THR A 71 -14.47 -6.20 -16.88
C THR A 71 -14.17 -7.69 -16.91
N PRO A 72 -15.15 -8.56 -17.23
CA PRO A 72 -14.93 -10.01 -17.28
C PRO A 72 -13.87 -10.45 -18.28
N GLN A 73 -13.70 -9.68 -19.38
CA GLN A 73 -12.67 -9.95 -20.39
C GLN A 73 -11.26 -9.53 -19.99
N GLY A 74 -11.09 -9.03 -18.78
CA GLY A 74 -9.79 -8.89 -18.17
C GLY A 74 -8.90 -7.75 -18.67
N ALA A 75 -9.40 -6.82 -19.45
CA ALA A 75 -8.62 -5.69 -19.93
C ALA A 75 -8.92 -4.43 -19.11
N GLY A 76 -8.08 -4.17 -18.10
CA GLY A 76 -8.12 -2.96 -17.30
C GLY A 76 -9.01 -3.02 -16.06
N TYR A 77 -8.66 -2.20 -15.07
CA TYR A 77 -9.45 -1.98 -13.87
C TYR A 77 -9.33 -0.52 -13.41
N ALA A 78 -10.26 -0.09 -12.55
CA ALA A 78 -10.21 1.23 -11.89
C ALA A 78 -10.53 1.11 -10.41
N VAL A 79 -9.76 1.82 -9.58
CA VAL A 79 -9.93 1.96 -8.13
C VAL A 79 -10.67 3.26 -7.86
N ILE A 80 -11.87 3.18 -7.32
CA ILE A 80 -12.78 4.31 -7.13
C ILE A 80 -13.00 4.55 -5.65
N ALA A 81 -12.89 5.81 -5.22
CA ALA A 81 -13.16 6.22 -3.85
C ALA A 81 -14.63 6.02 -3.48
N GLY A 82 -14.87 5.62 -2.23
CA GLY A 82 -16.19 5.47 -1.64
C GLY A 82 -16.70 6.73 -0.91
N ASP A 83 -15.99 7.85 -1.09
CA ASP A 83 -16.36 9.14 -0.51
C ASP A 83 -15.92 10.27 -1.43
N ASP A 84 -16.70 11.36 -1.52
CA ASP A 84 -16.41 12.50 -2.38
C ASP A 84 -15.42 13.53 -1.78
N CYS A 85 -14.95 13.27 -0.57
CA CYS A 85 -13.92 14.08 0.10
C CYS A 85 -12.51 13.89 -0.47
N VAL A 86 -12.31 12.91 -1.37
CA VAL A 86 -11.02 12.58 -2.00
C VAL A 86 -11.18 12.50 -3.53
N PRO A 87 -10.08 12.46 -4.32
CA PRO A 87 -10.16 12.23 -5.75
C PRO A 87 -10.97 10.97 -6.07
N ALA A 88 -11.89 11.08 -7.02
CA ALA A 88 -12.82 10.01 -7.33
C ALA A 88 -12.15 8.73 -7.84
N VAL A 89 -11.01 8.86 -8.55
CA VAL A 89 -10.19 7.74 -9.02
C VAL A 89 -8.87 7.76 -8.26
N LEU A 90 -8.54 6.64 -7.64
CA LEU A 90 -7.33 6.46 -6.80
C LEU A 90 -6.22 5.71 -7.52
N GLY A 91 -6.59 4.96 -8.55
CA GLY A 91 -5.66 4.21 -9.39
C GLY A 91 -6.40 3.48 -10.50
N TYR A 92 -5.65 3.02 -11.49
CA TYR A 92 -6.18 2.25 -12.61
C TYR A 92 -5.07 1.49 -13.34
N SER A 93 -5.45 0.48 -14.11
CA SER A 93 -4.61 -0.14 -15.11
C SER A 93 -5.37 -0.21 -16.43
N PRO A 94 -4.77 0.17 -17.56
CA PRO A 94 -5.44 0.09 -18.86
C PRO A 94 -5.45 -1.32 -19.45
N ASP A 95 -4.51 -2.18 -19.08
CA ASP A 95 -4.15 -3.40 -19.76
C ASP A 95 -3.95 -4.62 -18.84
N ASP A 96 -3.95 -4.44 -17.53
CA ASP A 96 -3.83 -5.54 -16.57
C ASP A 96 -5.17 -5.84 -15.88
N THR A 97 -5.27 -7.04 -15.30
CA THR A 97 -6.48 -7.50 -14.63
C THR A 97 -6.36 -7.36 -13.12
N PHE A 98 -7.47 -7.12 -12.44
CA PHE A 98 -7.54 -7.21 -11.00
C PHE A 98 -8.16 -8.55 -10.58
N ASP A 99 -7.33 -9.41 -10.00
CA ASP A 99 -7.76 -10.70 -9.42
C ASP A 99 -7.91 -10.55 -7.90
N PRO A 100 -9.14 -10.50 -7.35
CA PRO A 100 -9.35 -10.31 -5.91
C PRO A 100 -8.82 -11.46 -5.05
N ASN A 101 -8.57 -12.63 -5.65
CA ASN A 101 -8.03 -13.81 -4.95
C ASN A 101 -6.50 -13.85 -4.98
N ASN A 102 -5.87 -12.97 -5.76
CA ASN A 102 -4.42 -12.95 -5.93
C ASN A 102 -3.86 -11.53 -6.02
N VAL A 103 -4.34 -10.66 -5.14
CA VAL A 103 -3.86 -9.28 -5.03
C VAL A 103 -2.41 -9.29 -4.54
N PRO A 104 -1.48 -8.59 -5.22
CA PRO A 104 -0.13 -8.44 -4.70
C PRO A 104 -0.14 -7.90 -3.26
N PRO A 105 0.63 -8.49 -2.32
CA PRO A 105 0.59 -8.05 -0.92
C PRO A 105 0.88 -6.56 -0.74
N ALA A 106 1.81 -6.01 -1.54
CA ALA A 106 2.10 -4.57 -1.55
C ALA A 106 0.90 -3.73 -2.00
N MET A 107 0.17 -4.18 -3.03
CA MET A 107 -1.05 -3.51 -3.50
C MET A 107 -2.18 -3.61 -2.47
N GLN A 108 -2.35 -4.76 -1.83
CA GLN A 108 -3.35 -4.90 -0.75
C GLN A 108 -3.09 -3.89 0.36
N GLU A 109 -1.84 -3.76 0.80
CA GLU A 109 -1.45 -2.76 1.81
C GLU A 109 -1.66 -1.32 1.33
N TRP A 110 -1.48 -1.07 0.02
CA TRP A 110 -1.74 0.23 -0.60
C TRP A 110 -3.23 0.58 -0.62
N LEU A 111 -4.09 -0.38 -0.98
CA LEU A 111 -5.55 -0.22 -0.93
C LEU A 111 -6.07 -0.04 0.51
N ASP A 112 -5.52 -0.78 1.46
CA ASP A 112 -5.83 -0.62 2.88
C ASP A 112 -5.44 0.78 3.37
N ALA A 113 -4.26 1.27 2.97
CA ALA A 113 -3.80 2.62 3.30
C ALA A 113 -4.71 3.72 2.71
N TYR A 114 -5.22 3.53 1.50
CA TYR A 114 -6.24 4.45 0.95
C TYR A 114 -7.52 4.43 1.78
N ALA A 115 -8.00 3.26 2.16
CA ALA A 115 -9.21 3.13 2.98
C ALA A 115 -9.07 3.84 4.34
N GLU A 116 -7.89 3.73 4.95
CA GLU A 116 -7.54 4.42 6.20
C GLU A 116 -7.52 5.94 6.02
N GLN A 117 -6.86 6.43 4.98
CA GLN A 117 -6.78 7.87 4.68
C GLN A 117 -8.16 8.47 4.40
N ILE A 118 -9.00 7.78 3.60
CA ILE A 118 -10.38 8.21 3.33
C ILE A 118 -11.16 8.29 4.64
N ALA A 119 -11.05 7.30 5.52
CA ALA A 119 -11.73 7.30 6.81
C ALA A 119 -11.34 8.51 7.67
N ALA A 120 -10.05 8.87 7.69
CA ALA A 120 -9.58 10.02 8.46
C ALA A 120 -10.05 11.35 7.89
N ILE A 121 -10.02 11.50 6.56
CA ILE A 121 -10.52 12.73 5.92
C ILE A 121 -12.02 12.87 6.18
N THR A 122 -12.79 11.78 6.03
CA THR A 122 -14.23 11.76 6.29
C THR A 122 -14.57 12.09 7.75
N ALA A 123 -13.72 11.64 8.68
CA ALA A 123 -13.86 11.96 10.12
C ALA A 123 -13.44 13.41 10.46
N GLY A 124 -12.87 14.16 9.51
CA GLY A 124 -12.30 15.49 9.76
C GLY A 124 -10.97 15.46 10.53
N GLU A 125 -10.37 14.30 10.68
CA GLU A 125 -9.10 14.07 11.39
C GLU A 125 -7.90 14.43 10.53
N ALA A 126 -8.07 14.48 9.21
CA ALA A 126 -7.04 14.81 8.25
C ALA A 126 -7.59 15.67 7.10
N ARG A 127 -6.70 16.28 6.32
CA ARG A 127 -7.06 17.09 5.16
C ARG A 127 -6.44 16.52 3.89
N LEU A 128 -7.23 16.58 2.82
CA LEU A 128 -6.74 16.31 1.48
C LEU A 128 -5.71 17.38 1.07
N GLU A 129 -4.63 16.96 0.46
CA GLU A 129 -3.68 17.88 -0.14
C GLU A 129 -4.09 18.28 -1.56
N THR A 130 -3.99 19.57 -1.87
CA THR A 130 -4.15 20.05 -3.23
C THR A 130 -2.87 19.78 -4.01
N ARG A 131 -2.97 19.05 -5.12
CA ARG A 131 -1.83 18.69 -5.97
C ARG A 131 -1.84 19.48 -7.25
N THR A 132 -0.65 19.80 -7.74
CA THR A 132 -0.42 20.24 -9.11
C THR A 132 0.25 19.11 -9.89
N SER A 133 -0.14 18.91 -11.15
CA SER A 133 0.54 17.96 -12.03
C SER A 133 2.03 18.31 -12.13
N VAL A 134 2.91 17.33 -12.02
CA VAL A 134 4.36 17.52 -12.01
C VAL A 134 4.97 17.60 -13.42
N GLY A 135 4.24 17.20 -14.46
CA GLY A 135 4.74 17.27 -15.83
C GLY A 135 3.95 16.45 -16.83
N SER A 136 4.53 16.18 -17.99
CA SER A 136 3.93 15.37 -19.05
C SER A 136 3.97 13.89 -18.71
N ALA A 137 3.08 13.09 -19.32
CA ALA A 137 3.06 11.65 -19.18
C ALA A 137 4.40 11.00 -19.56
N ILE A 138 4.79 9.98 -18.80
CA ILE A 138 5.96 9.14 -19.04
C ILE A 138 5.45 7.69 -19.04
N ALA A 139 5.60 7.01 -20.18
CA ALA A 139 5.24 5.60 -20.28
C ALA A 139 6.06 4.74 -19.30
N PRO A 140 5.53 3.61 -18.79
CA PRO A 140 6.29 2.71 -17.96
C PRO A 140 7.63 2.33 -18.60
N LEU A 141 8.71 2.50 -17.84
CA LEU A 141 10.08 2.28 -18.32
C LEU A 141 10.49 0.80 -18.25
N VAL A 142 10.01 0.08 -17.22
CA VAL A 142 10.40 -1.30 -16.94
C VAL A 142 9.40 -2.26 -17.57
N THR A 143 9.87 -3.11 -18.48
CA THR A 143 9.06 -4.12 -19.15
C THR A 143 8.98 -5.44 -18.36
N ALA A 144 9.80 -5.60 -17.33
CA ALA A 144 9.87 -6.83 -16.53
C ALA A 144 8.59 -7.05 -15.70
N HIS A 145 7.96 -8.21 -15.86
CA HIS A 145 6.83 -8.69 -15.06
C HIS A 145 7.31 -9.81 -14.12
N TRP A 146 8.32 -9.50 -13.30
CA TRP A 146 8.96 -10.50 -12.48
C TRP A 146 8.28 -10.68 -11.12
N GLY A 147 8.49 -11.86 -10.55
CA GLY A 147 7.97 -12.23 -9.24
C GLY A 147 9.05 -12.77 -8.32
N GLN A 148 8.65 -13.30 -7.16
CA GLN A 148 9.57 -13.71 -6.10
C GLN A 148 9.77 -15.23 -5.99
N GLY A 149 8.88 -16.03 -6.59
CA GLY A 149 8.96 -17.49 -6.60
C GLY A 149 9.65 -18.03 -7.84
N MET A 150 9.30 -19.27 -8.24
CA MET A 150 9.84 -19.91 -9.44
C MET A 150 9.50 -19.15 -10.73
N PRO A 151 10.40 -19.03 -11.72
CA PRO A 151 11.76 -19.61 -11.74
C PRO A 151 12.84 -18.77 -11.05
N TYR A 152 12.51 -17.55 -10.59
CA TYR A 152 13.50 -16.58 -10.05
C TYR A 152 14.21 -17.08 -8.79
N SER A 153 13.53 -17.91 -7.98
CA SER A 153 14.02 -18.46 -6.71
C SER A 153 14.80 -19.77 -6.85
N MET A 154 14.85 -20.38 -8.04
CA MET A 154 15.32 -21.76 -8.22
C MET A 154 16.80 -22.01 -7.85
N GLN A 155 17.63 -20.97 -7.75
CA GLN A 155 19.03 -21.06 -7.34
C GLN A 155 19.24 -20.59 -5.88
N LEU A 156 18.18 -20.19 -5.20
CA LEU A 156 18.24 -19.83 -3.79
C LEU A 156 18.26 -21.08 -2.90
N PRO A 157 18.68 -20.94 -1.63
CA PRO A 157 18.79 -22.06 -0.73
C PRO A 157 17.47 -22.79 -0.51
N HIS A 158 17.56 -24.08 -0.26
CA HIS A 158 16.43 -24.85 0.22
C HIS A 158 16.07 -24.43 1.65
N VAL A 159 14.81 -24.11 1.89
CA VAL A 159 14.27 -23.76 3.21
C VAL A 159 13.17 -24.76 3.57
N PRO A 160 13.38 -25.61 4.58
CA PRO A 160 12.36 -26.57 5.01
C PRO A 160 11.06 -25.88 5.40
N GLY A 161 9.94 -26.34 4.85
CA GLY A 161 8.62 -25.75 5.06
C GLY A 161 8.23 -24.63 4.08
N SER A 162 9.11 -24.28 3.15
CA SER A 162 8.71 -23.43 2.00
C SER A 162 7.85 -24.24 1.03
N THR A 163 6.77 -23.65 0.53
CA THR A 163 5.88 -24.27 -0.46
C THR A 163 6.56 -24.56 -1.80
N GLU A 164 7.59 -23.79 -2.16
CA GLU A 164 8.37 -23.98 -3.39
C GLU A 164 9.62 -24.85 -3.20
N GLY A 165 9.91 -25.29 -1.97
CA GLY A 165 11.13 -26.02 -1.64
C GLY A 165 12.38 -25.14 -1.52
N HIS A 166 12.38 -23.96 -2.16
CA HIS A 166 13.42 -22.93 -2.10
C HIS A 166 12.93 -21.72 -1.31
N ALA A 167 13.86 -20.89 -0.85
CA ALA A 167 13.54 -19.57 -0.35
C ALA A 167 12.95 -18.70 -1.47
N TYR A 168 12.00 -17.83 -1.13
CA TYR A 168 11.56 -16.77 -2.06
C TYR A 168 12.68 -15.75 -2.26
N THR A 169 12.72 -15.11 -3.43
CA THR A 169 13.71 -14.05 -3.72
C THR A 169 13.57 -12.89 -2.74
N GLY A 170 12.33 -12.52 -2.42
CA GLY A 170 12.00 -11.34 -1.63
C GLY A 170 11.81 -10.08 -2.49
N CYS A 171 10.98 -9.16 -2.01
CA CYS A 171 10.59 -7.98 -2.79
C CYS A 171 11.77 -7.04 -3.10
N VAL A 172 12.72 -6.86 -2.18
CA VAL A 172 13.87 -5.95 -2.37
C VAL A 172 14.83 -6.46 -3.44
N PRO A 173 15.29 -7.72 -3.43
CA PRO A 173 16.09 -8.26 -4.53
C PRO A 173 15.35 -8.30 -5.86
N THR A 174 14.04 -8.61 -5.86
CA THR A 174 13.23 -8.62 -7.08
C THR A 174 13.15 -7.23 -7.72
N ALA A 175 12.89 -6.17 -6.92
CA ALA A 175 12.90 -4.80 -7.41
C ALA A 175 14.28 -4.39 -7.94
N MET A 176 15.37 -4.72 -7.22
CA MET A 176 16.73 -4.46 -7.67
C MET A 176 17.06 -5.22 -8.95
N ALA A 177 16.63 -6.47 -9.08
CA ALA A 177 16.88 -7.28 -10.28
C ALA A 177 16.11 -6.74 -11.49
N GLN A 178 14.87 -6.30 -11.35
CA GLN A 178 14.09 -5.64 -12.40
C GLN A 178 14.76 -4.34 -12.86
N LEU A 179 15.27 -3.54 -11.92
CA LEU A 179 16.03 -2.34 -12.22
C LEU A 179 17.32 -2.65 -13.00
N MET A 180 18.07 -3.68 -12.61
CA MET A 180 19.26 -4.13 -13.33
C MET A 180 18.91 -4.72 -14.70
N TYR A 181 17.78 -5.40 -14.83
CA TYR A 181 17.29 -5.90 -16.12
C TYR A 181 16.88 -4.76 -17.05
N TYR A 182 16.29 -3.69 -16.55
CA TYR A 182 16.01 -2.49 -17.34
C TYR A 182 17.28 -1.92 -17.98
N TRP A 183 18.35 -1.78 -17.20
CA TRP A 183 19.63 -1.26 -17.67
C TRP A 183 20.44 -2.28 -18.49
N LYS A 184 20.12 -3.58 -18.45
CA LYS A 184 20.95 -4.68 -18.99
C LYS A 184 22.42 -4.56 -18.54
N TYR A 185 22.62 -4.17 -17.29
CA TYR A 185 23.94 -3.83 -16.73
C TYR A 185 24.08 -4.38 -15.30
N PRO A 186 25.30 -4.79 -14.87
CA PRO A 186 26.53 -4.90 -15.66
C PRO A 186 26.59 -6.18 -16.49
N ALA A 187 27.61 -6.34 -17.34
CA ALA A 187 27.86 -7.62 -17.99
C ALA A 187 28.18 -8.73 -16.97
N ARG A 188 28.87 -8.37 -15.87
CA ARG A 188 29.21 -9.25 -14.75
C ARG A 188 29.46 -8.42 -13.48
N PRO A 189 29.34 -9.00 -12.28
CA PRO A 189 29.74 -8.31 -11.05
C PRO A 189 31.20 -7.85 -11.08
N ALA A 190 31.47 -6.67 -10.51
CA ALA A 190 32.83 -6.10 -10.46
C ALA A 190 33.80 -6.88 -9.55
N ARG A 191 33.26 -7.61 -8.57
CA ARG A 191 34.00 -8.39 -7.59
C ARG A 191 33.19 -9.53 -7.02
N THR A 192 33.85 -10.46 -6.32
CA THR A 192 33.19 -11.53 -5.56
C THR A 192 32.26 -10.95 -4.50
N ILE A 193 31.05 -11.45 -4.43
CA ILE A 193 30.07 -11.14 -3.38
C ILE A 193 30.36 -12.09 -2.21
N PRO A 194 30.59 -11.58 -0.98
CA PRO A 194 30.86 -12.43 0.17
C PRO A 194 29.68 -13.33 0.53
N GLY A 195 29.98 -14.57 0.94
CA GLY A 195 28.98 -15.42 1.57
C GLY A 195 28.60 -14.91 2.95
N TYR A 196 27.43 -15.30 3.42
CA TYR A 196 26.92 -14.93 4.74
C TYR A 196 25.97 -15.99 5.29
N THR A 197 25.67 -15.94 6.58
CA THR A 197 24.64 -16.77 7.19
C THR A 197 23.46 -15.89 7.61
N SER A 198 22.31 -16.16 7.00
CA SER A 198 21.05 -15.51 7.33
C SER A 198 20.55 -16.04 8.67
N ASN A 199 20.28 -15.16 9.63
CA ASN A 199 19.71 -15.52 10.93
C ASN A 199 18.49 -14.65 11.20
N SER A 200 17.33 -15.10 10.75
CA SER A 200 16.08 -14.34 10.86
C SER A 200 15.39 -14.40 12.22
N GLY A 201 15.96 -15.14 13.19
CA GLY A 201 15.31 -15.41 14.48
C GLY A 201 14.00 -16.21 14.41
N LYS A 202 13.48 -16.47 13.20
CA LYS A 202 12.22 -17.18 12.93
C LYS A 202 12.39 -18.46 12.11
N SER A 203 13.60 -18.74 11.61
CA SER A 203 13.90 -19.90 10.75
C SER A 203 15.24 -20.48 11.06
N THR A 204 15.50 -21.69 10.57
CA THR A 204 16.83 -22.33 10.57
C THR A 204 17.82 -21.39 9.88
N ALA A 205 19.00 -21.20 10.48
CA ALA A 205 20.06 -20.41 9.87
C ALA A 205 20.41 -20.97 8.48
N VAL A 206 20.35 -20.12 7.46
CA VAL A 206 20.62 -20.47 6.07
C VAL A 206 21.93 -19.82 5.65
N THR A 207 22.88 -20.62 5.15
CA THR A 207 24.17 -20.13 4.69
C THR A 207 24.20 -19.97 3.18
N MET A 208 24.47 -18.75 2.73
CA MET A 208 24.77 -18.44 1.33
C MET A 208 26.28 -18.52 1.10
N PRO A 209 26.75 -19.25 0.07
CA PRO A 209 28.13 -19.25 -0.28
C PRO A 209 28.55 -17.90 -0.88
N SER A 210 29.87 -17.64 -0.92
CA SER A 210 30.39 -16.52 -1.71
C SER A 210 30.16 -16.77 -3.20
N LEU A 211 29.78 -15.71 -3.93
CA LEU A 211 29.50 -15.77 -5.38
C LEU A 211 30.65 -15.08 -6.15
N ALA A 212 31.39 -15.85 -6.92
CA ALA A 212 32.38 -15.30 -7.84
C ALA A 212 31.68 -14.58 -9.00
N PRO A 213 32.29 -13.56 -9.65
CA PRO A 213 31.73 -12.91 -10.81
C PRO A 213 31.45 -13.89 -11.95
N VAL A 214 30.21 -13.87 -12.46
CA VAL A 214 29.73 -14.61 -13.64
C VAL A 214 29.17 -13.63 -14.66
N ASP A 215 29.18 -13.99 -15.94
CA ASP A 215 28.52 -13.17 -16.95
C ASP A 215 27.01 -13.35 -16.83
N PHE A 216 26.29 -12.24 -16.73
CA PHE A 216 24.83 -12.24 -16.76
C PHE A 216 24.33 -12.45 -18.18
N ASP A 217 23.49 -13.43 -18.37
CA ASP A 217 22.97 -13.81 -19.68
C ASP A 217 21.75 -12.94 -20.05
N TRP A 218 22.02 -11.64 -20.27
CA TRP A 218 20.99 -10.67 -20.64
C TRP A 218 20.22 -11.05 -21.91
N ALA A 219 20.85 -11.77 -22.83
CA ALA A 219 20.25 -12.15 -24.11
C ALA A 219 19.12 -13.18 -23.95
N ASN A 220 19.23 -14.05 -22.95
CA ASN A 220 18.22 -15.06 -22.65
C ASN A 220 17.17 -14.58 -21.63
N MET A 221 17.41 -13.45 -20.94
CA MET A 221 16.40 -12.90 -20.03
C MET A 221 15.18 -12.39 -20.78
N ARG A 222 14.00 -12.52 -20.16
CA ARG A 222 12.70 -12.17 -20.73
C ARG A 222 11.94 -11.26 -19.79
N ASP A 223 10.94 -10.57 -20.32
CA ASP A 223 10.06 -9.69 -19.53
C ASP A 223 9.15 -10.48 -18.58
N ALA A 224 8.70 -11.67 -18.98
CA ALA A 224 7.84 -12.53 -18.17
C ALA A 224 8.27 -14.01 -18.25
N TYR A 225 7.92 -14.76 -17.19
CA TYR A 225 8.24 -16.18 -17.05
C TYR A 225 7.06 -16.96 -16.49
N TYR A 226 7.00 -18.24 -16.87
CA TYR A 226 6.14 -19.26 -16.29
C TYR A 226 6.95 -20.20 -15.40
N THR A 227 6.29 -20.94 -14.52
CA THR A 227 6.95 -21.94 -13.65
C THR A 227 7.71 -22.99 -14.47
N SER A 228 7.23 -23.35 -15.66
CA SER A 228 7.90 -24.26 -16.62
C SER A 228 9.26 -23.76 -17.09
N ASP A 229 9.53 -22.45 -17.02
CA ASP A 229 10.82 -21.88 -17.42
C ASP A 229 11.96 -22.25 -16.45
N SER A 230 11.66 -22.83 -15.28
CA SER A 230 12.65 -23.33 -14.34
C SER A 230 13.60 -24.39 -14.94
N THR A 231 13.23 -25.02 -16.05
CA THR A 231 14.04 -26.04 -16.71
C THR A 231 14.91 -25.51 -17.87
N ASN A 232 14.74 -24.28 -18.30
CA ASN A 232 15.39 -23.72 -19.50
C ASN A 232 16.45 -22.64 -19.18
N ALA A 233 17.17 -22.18 -20.22
CA ALA A 233 18.24 -21.20 -20.09
C ALA A 233 17.72 -19.83 -19.63
N ALA A 234 16.54 -19.44 -20.09
CA ALA A 234 15.93 -18.15 -19.75
C ALA A 234 15.60 -18.04 -18.26
N GLY A 235 14.97 -19.08 -17.70
CA GLY A 235 14.70 -19.11 -16.26
C GLY A 235 15.98 -19.13 -15.43
N ARG A 236 17.01 -19.90 -15.87
CA ARG A 236 18.33 -19.89 -15.20
C ARG A 236 18.99 -18.52 -15.23
N ALA A 237 18.90 -17.79 -16.34
CA ALA A 237 19.46 -16.45 -16.44
C ALA A 237 18.82 -15.49 -15.42
N ALA A 238 17.49 -15.46 -15.33
CA ALA A 238 16.77 -14.65 -14.36
C ALA A 238 17.08 -15.07 -12.91
N ALA A 239 17.10 -16.37 -12.63
CA ALA A 239 17.44 -16.90 -11.31
C ALA A 239 18.87 -16.53 -10.87
N THR A 240 19.83 -16.56 -11.80
CA THR A 240 21.19 -16.14 -11.50
C THR A 240 21.25 -14.69 -11.06
N LEU A 241 20.63 -13.78 -11.79
CA LEU A 241 20.58 -12.37 -11.41
C LEU A 241 19.95 -12.17 -10.04
N ASN A 242 18.77 -12.78 -9.82
CA ASN A 242 18.06 -12.68 -8.54
C ASN A 242 18.87 -13.25 -7.36
N THR A 243 19.58 -14.35 -7.56
CA THR A 243 20.47 -14.95 -6.55
C THR A 243 21.63 -14.01 -6.20
N TYR A 244 22.23 -13.36 -7.19
CA TYR A 244 23.29 -12.38 -6.97
C TYR A 244 22.78 -11.13 -6.24
N CYS A 245 21.59 -10.64 -6.59
CA CYS A 245 20.94 -9.53 -5.88
C CYS A 245 20.63 -9.90 -4.42
N ALA A 246 20.02 -11.06 -4.17
CA ALA A 246 19.67 -11.51 -2.83
C ALA A 246 20.91 -11.71 -1.94
N THR A 247 22.00 -12.28 -2.52
CA THR A 247 23.24 -12.49 -1.78
C THR A 247 23.96 -11.20 -1.46
N ALA A 248 24.01 -10.25 -2.40
CA ALA A 248 24.64 -8.97 -2.22
C ALA A 248 23.92 -8.11 -1.15
N LEU A 249 22.61 -8.19 -1.10
CA LEU A 249 21.76 -7.54 -0.11
C LEU A 249 21.74 -8.28 1.25
N GLN A 250 22.37 -9.44 1.37
CA GLN A 250 22.41 -10.25 2.58
C GLN A 250 21.02 -10.48 3.21
N VAL A 251 20.06 -10.84 2.38
CA VAL A 251 18.66 -10.98 2.80
C VAL A 251 18.45 -12.07 3.85
N SER A 252 17.41 -11.93 4.65
CA SER A 252 16.97 -12.92 5.64
C SER A 252 15.93 -13.86 5.05
N PHE A 253 16.31 -15.12 4.82
CA PHE A 253 15.43 -16.12 4.24
C PHE A 253 14.45 -16.70 5.27
N GLY A 254 13.17 -16.78 4.90
CA GLY A 254 12.11 -17.41 5.68
C GLY A 254 11.30 -18.41 4.86
N THR A 255 10.38 -19.13 5.51
CA THR A 255 9.56 -20.17 4.88
C THR A 255 8.50 -19.63 3.92
N SER A 256 7.96 -18.45 4.20
CA SER A 256 6.89 -17.80 3.41
C SER A 256 7.28 -16.45 2.83
N SER A 257 8.41 -15.88 3.27
CA SER A 257 8.87 -14.57 2.82
C SER A 257 10.37 -14.41 3.05
N THR A 258 11.00 -13.52 2.30
CA THR A 258 12.42 -13.15 2.45
C THR A 258 12.50 -11.64 2.72
N GLY A 259 13.20 -11.28 3.80
CA GLY A 259 13.37 -9.89 4.22
C GLY A 259 14.67 -9.27 3.72
N GLY A 260 14.61 -8.02 3.27
CA GLY A 260 15.77 -7.21 2.86
C GLY A 260 15.52 -5.72 3.15
N TYR A 261 16.54 -4.90 3.00
CA TYR A 261 16.48 -3.48 3.25
C TYR A 261 16.76 -2.67 1.98
N SER A 262 15.83 -1.83 1.57
CA SER A 262 15.98 -1.01 0.35
C SER A 262 17.08 0.06 0.46
N ASN A 263 17.43 0.49 1.69
CA ASN A 263 18.54 1.42 1.92
C ASN A 263 19.91 0.84 1.57
N ASP A 264 20.05 -0.48 1.45
CA ASP A 264 21.30 -1.13 1.08
C ASP A 264 21.53 -1.16 -0.44
N ILE A 265 20.47 -0.98 -1.24
CA ILE A 265 20.51 -1.03 -2.71
C ILE A 265 21.58 -0.11 -3.30
N PRO A 266 21.66 1.20 -2.96
CA PRO A 266 22.67 2.08 -3.54
C PRO A 266 24.11 1.60 -3.33
N GLY A 267 24.44 1.27 -2.09
CA GLY A 267 25.78 0.80 -1.73
C GLY A 267 26.12 -0.55 -2.39
N VAL A 268 25.17 -1.46 -2.46
CA VAL A 268 25.32 -2.77 -3.10
C VAL A 268 25.53 -2.63 -4.61
N LEU A 269 24.75 -1.79 -5.30
CA LEU A 269 24.88 -1.55 -6.74
C LEU A 269 26.23 -0.92 -7.08
N ALA A 270 26.66 0.08 -6.32
CA ALA A 270 27.97 0.71 -6.52
C ALA A 270 29.14 -0.25 -6.22
N THR A 271 29.04 -1.02 -5.13
CA THR A 271 30.14 -1.88 -4.66
C THR A 271 30.34 -3.11 -5.52
N TYR A 272 29.27 -3.79 -5.89
CA TYR A 272 29.35 -5.11 -6.54
C TYR A 272 29.02 -5.09 -8.02
N PHE A 273 28.18 -4.13 -8.48
CA PHE A 273 27.61 -4.15 -9.82
C PHE A 273 28.06 -2.99 -10.72
N GLY A 274 28.98 -2.14 -10.26
CA GLY A 274 29.57 -1.09 -11.09
C GLY A 274 28.60 0.02 -11.50
N TYR A 275 27.58 0.26 -10.70
CA TYR A 275 26.73 1.44 -10.87
C TYR A 275 27.41 2.68 -10.31
N LYS A 276 27.01 3.87 -10.78
CA LYS A 276 27.50 5.14 -10.25
C LYS A 276 27.18 5.27 -8.77
N ASN A 277 28.06 5.92 -8.04
CA ASN A 277 27.82 6.27 -6.63
C ASN A 277 26.90 7.50 -6.49
N THR A 278 25.79 7.52 -7.25
CA THR A 278 24.78 8.57 -7.26
C THR A 278 23.50 8.13 -6.56
N GLY A 279 23.37 6.82 -6.30
CA GLY A 279 22.24 6.23 -5.63
C GLY A 279 22.02 6.80 -4.23
N ARG A 280 20.78 7.16 -3.89
CA ARG A 280 20.39 7.71 -2.60
C ARG A 280 19.09 7.08 -2.11
N TYR A 281 19.09 6.66 -0.85
CA TYR A 281 17.86 6.28 -0.17
C TYR A 281 17.31 7.50 0.57
N ILE A 282 16.07 7.91 0.27
CA ILE A 282 15.41 9.03 0.91
C ILE A 282 14.05 8.61 1.48
N LYS A 283 13.65 9.25 2.56
CA LYS A 283 12.42 8.94 3.29
C LYS A 283 11.35 9.99 3.03
N ARG A 284 10.10 9.54 2.86
CA ARG A 284 8.93 10.38 2.60
C ARG A 284 8.72 11.47 3.64
N GLU A 285 8.96 11.16 4.91
CA GLU A 285 8.76 12.06 6.04
C GLU A 285 9.57 13.38 5.97
N LEU A 286 10.63 13.40 5.15
CA LEU A 286 11.52 14.57 4.98
C LEU A 286 11.08 15.48 3.83
N TYR A 287 9.98 15.20 3.15
CA TYR A 287 9.53 15.90 1.95
C TYR A 287 8.06 16.32 2.06
N SER A 288 7.71 17.47 1.48
CA SER A 288 6.32 17.77 1.14
C SER A 288 5.84 16.79 0.06
N THR A 289 4.53 16.65 -0.12
CA THR A 289 3.99 15.79 -1.20
C THR A 289 4.49 16.25 -2.56
N GLN A 290 4.46 17.56 -2.82
CA GLN A 290 4.92 18.11 -4.10
C GLN A 290 6.40 17.79 -4.33
N SER A 291 7.29 18.09 -3.37
CA SER A 291 8.74 17.80 -3.51
C SER A 291 9.04 16.32 -3.64
N TRP A 292 8.21 15.46 -3.05
CA TRP A 292 8.33 14.02 -3.18
C TRP A 292 7.99 13.55 -4.59
N GLU A 293 6.84 13.97 -5.09
CA GLU A 293 6.38 13.66 -6.45
C GLU A 293 7.30 14.27 -7.52
N ASP A 294 7.77 15.51 -7.32
CA ASP A 294 8.76 16.15 -8.19
C ASP A 294 10.10 15.39 -8.25
N SER A 295 10.54 14.86 -7.12
CA SER A 295 11.77 14.05 -7.05
C SER A 295 11.62 12.75 -7.85
N ILE A 296 10.50 12.05 -7.71
CA ILE A 296 10.22 10.83 -8.46
C ILE A 296 10.10 11.16 -9.96
N TYR A 297 9.29 12.17 -10.31
CA TYR A 297 9.10 12.58 -11.69
C TYR A 297 10.42 12.92 -12.38
N SER A 298 11.30 13.65 -11.70
CA SER A 298 12.61 14.03 -12.23
C SER A 298 13.49 12.82 -12.58
N GLU A 299 13.44 11.76 -11.78
CA GLU A 299 14.13 10.51 -12.09
C GLU A 299 13.51 9.82 -13.31
N LEU A 300 12.18 9.70 -13.34
CA LEU A 300 11.48 9.07 -14.46
C LEU A 300 11.69 9.84 -15.78
N ALA A 301 11.66 11.17 -15.74
CA ALA A 301 11.93 12.03 -16.90
C ALA A 301 13.37 11.89 -17.40
N ALA A 302 14.31 11.53 -16.53
CA ALA A 302 15.68 11.22 -16.89
C ALA A 302 15.91 9.74 -17.27
N GLY A 303 14.85 8.96 -17.41
CA GLY A 303 14.92 7.53 -17.76
C GLY A 303 15.43 6.63 -16.63
N ARG A 304 15.32 7.04 -15.37
CA ARG A 304 15.75 6.25 -14.22
C ARG A 304 14.53 5.76 -13.41
N PRO A 305 14.18 4.47 -13.51
CA PRO A 305 13.16 3.87 -12.67
C PRO A 305 13.54 3.97 -11.18
N VAL A 306 12.55 4.11 -10.33
CA VAL A 306 12.71 4.33 -8.89
C VAL A 306 12.33 3.06 -8.13
N VAL A 307 13.20 2.55 -7.25
CA VAL A 307 12.78 1.55 -6.28
C VAL A 307 12.01 2.26 -5.18
N TYR A 308 10.76 1.91 -5.04
CA TYR A 308 9.86 2.43 -4.02
C TYR A 308 9.69 1.41 -2.90
N SER A 309 9.63 1.84 -1.68
CA SER A 309 9.36 0.98 -0.54
C SER A 309 8.40 1.64 0.44
N ALA A 310 7.56 0.82 1.05
CA ALA A 310 6.67 1.25 2.11
C ALA A 310 6.64 0.20 3.22
N ARG A 311 6.47 0.62 4.46
CA ARG A 311 6.60 -0.23 5.63
C ARG A 311 5.51 0.07 6.66
N LYS A 312 4.98 -0.99 7.27
CA LYS A 312 4.16 -0.93 8.48
C LYS A 312 4.72 -1.88 9.56
N ALA A 313 4.12 -1.91 10.72
CA ALA A 313 4.57 -2.75 11.84
C ALA A 313 4.65 -4.25 11.50
N SER A 314 3.74 -4.74 10.64
CA SER A 314 3.68 -6.14 10.23
C SER A 314 4.73 -6.56 9.20
N GLY A 315 5.38 -5.59 8.52
CA GLY A 315 6.35 -5.84 7.48
C GLY A 315 6.46 -4.67 6.51
N GLY A 316 7.19 -4.85 5.42
CA GLY A 316 7.33 -3.85 4.37
C GLY A 316 7.47 -4.51 3.00
N HIS A 317 7.22 -3.72 1.96
CA HIS A 317 7.37 -4.13 0.58
C HIS A 317 8.21 -3.15 -0.20
N ALA A 318 8.97 -3.67 -1.17
CA ALA A 318 9.66 -2.89 -2.19
C ALA A 318 9.10 -3.28 -3.57
N PHE A 319 9.00 -2.29 -4.44
CA PHE A 319 8.46 -2.42 -5.78
C PHE A 319 9.06 -1.31 -6.68
N ILE A 320 8.71 -1.26 -7.95
CA ILE A 320 9.21 -0.26 -8.88
C ILE A 320 8.14 0.79 -9.17
N CYS A 321 8.54 2.05 -9.14
CA CYS A 321 7.80 3.18 -9.70
C CYS A 321 8.53 3.62 -10.95
N ASP A 322 7.87 3.55 -12.12
CA ASP A 322 8.57 3.67 -13.41
C ASP A 322 7.81 4.40 -14.52
N GLY A 323 6.68 5.03 -14.20
CA GLY A 323 5.92 5.81 -15.16
C GLY A 323 5.05 6.88 -14.49
N TYR A 324 4.47 7.75 -15.29
CA TYR A 324 3.57 8.82 -14.86
C TYR A 324 2.51 9.10 -15.93
N ASP A 325 1.24 9.22 -15.56
CA ASP A 325 0.14 9.37 -16.51
C ASP A 325 -0.05 10.80 -17.04
N GLY A 326 0.61 11.81 -16.47
CA GLY A 326 0.41 13.23 -16.77
C GLY A 326 -0.70 13.90 -15.96
N GLU A 327 -1.46 13.13 -15.18
CA GLU A 327 -2.62 13.60 -14.42
C GLU A 327 -2.47 13.45 -12.90
N GLY A 328 -1.32 12.97 -12.43
CA GLY A 328 -0.99 12.86 -10.99
C GLY A 328 -0.82 11.44 -10.48
N MET A 329 -0.94 10.43 -11.33
CA MET A 329 -0.75 9.04 -10.93
C MET A 329 0.55 8.47 -11.49
N PHE A 330 1.25 7.73 -10.65
CA PHE A 330 2.51 7.09 -10.98
C PHE A 330 2.31 5.61 -11.25
N HIS A 331 3.00 5.09 -12.27
CA HIS A 331 2.94 3.67 -12.59
C HIS A 331 3.75 2.87 -11.58
N ILE A 332 3.14 1.83 -11.05
CA ILE A 332 3.70 0.91 -10.06
C ILE A 332 3.74 -0.51 -10.64
N ASN A 333 4.93 -1.08 -10.65
CA ASN A 333 5.17 -2.50 -10.89
C ASN A 333 5.41 -3.18 -9.54
N TRP A 334 4.44 -3.96 -9.09
CA TRP A 334 4.42 -4.56 -7.75
C TRP A 334 5.46 -5.67 -7.53
N GLY A 335 6.14 -6.13 -8.59
CA GLY A 335 7.07 -7.26 -8.48
C GLY A 335 6.35 -8.60 -8.20
N TRP A 336 5.14 -8.76 -8.74
CA TRP A 336 4.26 -9.91 -8.51
C TRP A 336 3.77 -10.51 -9.83
N TYR A 337 4.72 -10.93 -10.68
CA TYR A 337 4.46 -11.52 -12.01
C TYR A 337 3.66 -10.61 -12.97
N GLY A 338 3.79 -9.29 -12.82
CA GLY A 338 3.04 -8.29 -13.57
C GLY A 338 1.61 -8.09 -13.11
N LYS A 339 1.11 -8.85 -12.14
CA LYS A 339 -0.28 -8.77 -11.70
C LYS A 339 -0.60 -7.44 -11.04
N SER A 340 -1.70 -6.87 -11.46
CA SER A 340 -2.28 -5.62 -10.96
C SER A 340 -1.33 -4.41 -11.05
N ASN A 341 -0.35 -4.43 -11.95
CA ASN A 341 0.43 -3.25 -12.26
C ASN A 341 -0.48 -2.14 -12.81
N GLY A 342 -0.16 -0.89 -12.52
CA GLY A 342 -1.02 0.22 -12.95
C GLY A 342 -0.58 1.56 -12.40
N PHE A 343 -1.40 2.56 -12.63
CA PHE A 343 -1.18 3.94 -12.19
C PHE A 343 -1.93 4.21 -10.90
N PHE A 344 -1.27 4.81 -9.91
CA PHE A 344 -1.83 5.07 -8.60
C PHE A 344 -1.41 6.45 -8.08
N LEU A 345 -2.28 7.08 -7.30
CA LEU A 345 -1.89 8.19 -6.44
C LEU A 345 -0.91 7.68 -5.38
N LEU A 346 0.18 8.39 -5.14
CA LEU A 346 1.17 7.93 -4.15
C LEU A 346 0.66 8.04 -2.70
N ASN A 347 -0.20 9.00 -2.42
CA ASN A 347 -0.93 9.16 -1.16
C ASN A 347 -2.11 10.13 -1.33
N LEU A 348 -2.99 10.22 -0.34
CA LEU A 348 -4.11 11.17 -0.30
C LEU A 348 -3.86 12.31 0.71
N LEU A 349 -2.98 12.11 1.67
CA LEU A 349 -2.72 13.01 2.78
C LEU A 349 -1.36 13.68 2.66
N ASN A 350 -1.30 14.94 3.13
CA ASN A 350 -0.03 15.62 3.37
C ASN A 350 0.49 15.24 4.76
N PRO A 351 1.66 14.59 4.88
CA PRO A 351 2.25 14.25 6.18
C PRO A 351 2.51 15.47 7.07
N THR A 352 2.71 16.65 6.47
CA THR A 352 3.03 17.89 7.20
C THR A 352 1.82 18.70 7.60
N ALA A 353 0.63 18.39 7.06
CA ALA A 353 -0.61 19.15 7.27
C ALA A 353 -1.58 18.46 8.25
N GLU A 354 -1.20 17.36 8.86
CA GLU A 354 -2.06 16.62 9.76
C GLU A 354 -2.27 17.36 11.07
N GLY A 355 -3.54 17.64 11.35
CA GLY A 355 -3.96 18.25 12.59
C GLY A 355 -3.78 17.32 13.80
N ILE A 356 -3.90 17.88 14.99
CA ILE A 356 -3.96 17.17 16.27
C ILE A 356 -5.00 16.05 16.15
N GLY A 357 -4.60 14.80 16.39
CA GLY A 357 -5.51 13.65 16.41
C GLY A 357 -5.52 12.77 15.17
N ALA A 358 -4.72 13.06 14.14
CA ALA A 358 -4.55 12.12 13.03
C ALA A 358 -3.96 10.80 13.57
N ALA A 359 -4.77 9.75 13.54
CA ALA A 359 -4.43 8.46 14.15
C ALA A 359 -3.28 7.80 13.39
N ALA A 360 -2.09 7.93 13.92
CA ALA A 360 -0.87 7.43 13.31
C ALA A 360 -0.76 5.89 13.30
N GLY A 361 -1.54 5.20 14.09
CA GLY A 361 -1.66 3.74 14.02
C GLY A 361 -2.26 3.25 12.69
N ALA A 362 -3.06 4.10 12.04
CA ALA A 362 -3.75 3.78 10.80
C ALA A 362 -2.94 4.12 9.54
N TYR A 363 -2.01 5.08 9.59
CA TYR A 363 -1.30 5.61 8.41
C TYR A 363 0.15 5.17 8.29
N GLY A 364 0.59 4.20 9.07
CA GLY A 364 1.99 3.74 9.11
C GLY A 364 2.59 3.44 7.73
N TYR A 365 1.80 2.91 6.80
CA TYR A 365 2.26 2.62 5.45
C TYR A 365 2.50 3.88 4.61
N VAL A 366 1.78 4.97 4.88
CA VAL A 366 1.92 6.27 4.19
C VAL A 366 3.15 7.03 4.67
N TYR A 367 3.45 6.96 5.98
CA TYR A 367 4.57 7.68 6.58
C TYR A 367 5.92 6.99 6.41
N ASN A 368 5.93 5.68 6.46
CA ASN A 368 7.16 4.90 6.32
C ASN A 368 7.48 4.55 4.86
N GLN A 369 7.22 5.48 3.94
CA GLN A 369 7.62 5.36 2.55
C GLN A 369 9.05 5.86 2.35
N ALA A 370 9.77 5.19 1.46
CA ALA A 370 11.10 5.61 1.04
C ALA A 370 11.34 5.21 -0.41
N ILE A 371 12.28 5.89 -1.06
CA ILE A 371 12.65 5.62 -2.44
C ILE A 371 14.16 5.60 -2.61
N VAL A 372 14.61 4.85 -3.62
CA VAL A 372 16.00 4.87 -4.08
C VAL A 372 16.04 5.62 -5.40
N LEU A 373 16.76 6.72 -5.42
CA LEU A 373 16.96 7.63 -6.56
C LEU A 373 18.39 7.55 -7.07
N GLY A 374 18.63 8.10 -8.28
CA GLY A 374 19.97 8.31 -8.84
C GLY A 374 20.69 7.02 -9.24
N VAL A 375 19.94 5.94 -9.50
CA VAL A 375 20.52 4.65 -9.90
C VAL A 375 20.78 4.64 -11.41
N GLU A 376 22.04 4.58 -11.78
CA GLU A 376 22.49 4.64 -13.16
C GLU A 376 23.81 3.86 -13.36
N PRO A 377 23.98 3.11 -14.48
CA PRO A 377 25.24 2.44 -14.78
C PRO A 377 26.43 3.38 -14.85
N ASP A 378 27.60 2.94 -14.37
CA ASP A 378 28.87 3.67 -14.56
C ASP A 378 29.60 3.20 -15.81
N ASN A 379 28.97 3.40 -16.96
CA ASN A 379 29.49 3.02 -18.29
C ASN A 379 29.95 4.23 -19.12
N GLY A 380 30.00 5.41 -18.49
CA GLY A 380 30.32 6.67 -19.15
C GLY A 380 29.14 7.34 -19.85
N GLU A 381 27.95 6.73 -19.81
CA GLU A 381 26.69 7.29 -20.32
C GLU A 381 25.82 7.77 -19.14
N GLY A 382 24.76 8.52 -19.47
CA GLY A 382 23.78 8.99 -18.52
C GLY A 382 24.06 10.35 -17.90
N THR A 383 23.08 10.90 -17.22
CA THR A 383 23.07 12.28 -16.71
C THR A 383 23.18 12.41 -15.20
N ALA A 384 23.09 11.30 -14.46
CA ALA A 384 23.18 11.35 -13.01
C ALA A 384 24.61 11.73 -12.57
N VAL A 385 24.71 12.81 -11.83
CA VAL A 385 25.98 13.29 -11.28
C VAL A 385 25.94 13.10 -9.77
N ALA A 386 27.00 12.51 -9.21
CA ALA A 386 27.15 12.41 -7.77
C ALA A 386 27.16 13.81 -7.16
N THR A 387 26.04 14.19 -6.57
CA THR A 387 25.92 15.49 -5.90
C THR A 387 25.76 15.22 -4.42
N PRO A 388 26.69 15.69 -3.57
CA PRO A 388 26.51 15.61 -2.14
C PRO A 388 25.17 16.22 -1.73
N ALA A 389 24.45 15.52 -0.88
CA ALA A 389 23.17 15.99 -0.34
C ALA A 389 23.24 16.00 1.18
N PHE A 390 22.80 17.09 1.78
CA PHE A 390 22.80 17.31 3.22
C PHE A 390 21.36 17.40 3.71
N THR A 391 21.04 16.64 4.76
CA THR A 391 19.81 16.79 5.52
C THR A 391 20.06 17.80 6.64
N PHE A 392 19.04 18.52 7.03
CA PHE A 392 19.07 19.32 8.23
C PHE A 392 18.14 18.68 9.29
N GLU A 393 18.64 18.49 10.49
CA GLU A 393 17.93 17.84 11.58
C GLU A 393 18.04 18.64 12.87
N GLY A 394 17.07 18.49 13.77
CA GLY A 394 17.10 19.07 15.10
C GLY A 394 16.98 20.58 15.10
N LEU A 395 16.12 21.15 14.25
CA LEU A 395 15.87 22.59 14.24
C LEU A 395 15.31 23.05 15.59
N THR A 396 15.99 23.97 16.27
CA THR A 396 15.45 24.68 17.43
C THR A 396 15.51 26.18 17.21
N VAL A 397 14.47 26.88 17.70
CA VAL A 397 14.31 28.32 17.64
C VAL A 397 14.07 28.86 19.06
N ASN A 398 14.81 29.89 19.47
CA ASN A 398 14.79 30.33 20.86
C ASN A 398 13.77 31.45 21.19
N SER A 399 13.01 31.94 20.21
CA SER A 399 12.02 33.01 20.44
C SER A 399 10.83 32.87 19.48
N SER A 400 9.66 33.23 19.97
CA SER A 400 8.42 33.31 19.17
C SER A 400 8.17 34.71 18.57
N VAL A 401 8.89 35.71 19.06
CA VAL A 401 8.81 37.11 18.57
C VAL A 401 10.20 37.75 18.60
N THR A 402 10.48 38.51 17.54
CA THR A 402 11.68 39.39 17.48
C THR A 402 11.28 40.79 17.11
N THR A 403 12.11 41.75 17.49
CA THR A 403 11.87 43.20 17.19
C THR A 403 13.11 43.84 16.63
N ARG A 404 12.92 44.94 15.87
CA ARG A 404 14.01 45.78 15.38
C ARG A 404 13.80 47.26 15.78
N SER A 405 14.87 47.99 15.96
CA SER A 405 14.82 49.39 16.40
C SER A 405 14.54 50.39 15.29
N ALA A 406 14.78 50.02 14.04
CA ALA A 406 14.56 50.87 12.86
C ALA A 406 13.99 50.06 11.70
N ALA A 407 13.24 50.66 10.82
CA ALA A 407 12.67 50.01 9.62
C ALA A 407 13.75 49.41 8.72
N SER A 408 14.92 50.03 8.63
CA SER A 408 16.08 49.55 7.88
C SER A 408 16.92 48.53 8.64
N GLY A 409 16.59 48.23 9.92
CA GLY A 409 17.30 47.25 10.72
C GLY A 409 16.83 45.80 10.42
N ASN A 410 17.63 44.85 10.83
CA ASN A 410 17.29 43.46 10.74
C ASN A 410 16.48 42.98 11.96
N PHE A 411 15.63 42.02 11.73
CA PHE A 411 15.20 41.08 12.75
C PHE A 411 16.28 40.02 12.95
N SER A 412 16.29 39.32 14.09
CA SER A 412 17.19 38.20 14.30
C SER A 412 16.47 37.03 14.96
N VAL A 413 16.91 35.84 14.66
CA VAL A 413 16.47 34.60 15.27
C VAL A 413 17.68 33.75 15.61
N THR A 414 17.66 33.11 16.77
CA THR A 414 18.72 32.19 17.17
C THR A 414 18.29 30.76 16.86
N VAL A 415 19.10 30.07 16.08
CA VAL A 415 18.82 28.71 15.58
C VAL A 415 19.87 27.72 16.07
N SER A 416 19.45 26.46 16.27
CA SER A 416 20.35 25.32 16.46
C SER A 416 19.89 24.15 15.61
N GLY A 417 20.77 23.16 15.38
CA GLY A 417 20.49 21.96 14.63
C GLY A 417 21.77 21.35 14.07
N LYS A 418 21.65 20.41 13.16
CA LYS A 418 22.78 19.74 12.53
C LYS A 418 22.56 19.51 11.04
N PHE A 419 23.64 19.66 10.27
CA PHE A 419 23.70 19.30 8.86
C PHE A 419 24.34 17.92 8.78
N VAL A 420 23.62 16.93 8.26
CA VAL A 420 24.06 15.54 8.14
C VAL A 420 24.40 15.25 6.68
N ASN A 421 25.54 14.62 6.43
CA ASN A 421 25.89 14.14 5.10
C ASN A 421 25.21 12.78 4.84
N ASN A 422 24.16 12.78 4.04
CA ASN A 422 23.42 11.57 3.65
C ASN A 422 23.87 10.98 2.33
N THR A 423 25.07 11.31 1.85
CA THR A 423 25.62 10.71 0.65
C THR A 423 26.62 9.62 1.01
N GLU A 424 26.95 8.78 0.03
CA GLU A 424 27.94 7.70 0.15
C GLU A 424 29.40 8.17 0.06
N PHE A 425 29.64 9.49 -0.06
CA PHE A 425 30.97 10.05 -0.18
C PHE A 425 31.23 11.20 0.76
N THR A 426 32.49 11.36 1.09
CA THR A 426 33.00 12.46 1.92
C THR A 426 32.87 13.77 1.15
N ALA A 427 32.35 14.81 1.78
CA ALA A 427 32.14 16.11 1.14
C ALA A 427 32.56 17.27 2.04
N GLN A 428 33.14 18.31 1.42
CA GLN A 428 33.29 19.63 2.01
C GLN A 428 32.21 20.56 1.51
N PHE A 429 31.55 21.29 2.39
CA PHE A 429 30.42 22.12 2.04
C PHE A 429 30.39 23.44 2.82
N ARG A 430 29.63 24.39 2.30
CA ARG A 430 29.21 25.61 2.95
C ARG A 430 27.80 25.41 3.49
N GLN A 431 27.56 25.71 4.74
CA GLN A 431 26.26 25.64 5.38
C GLN A 431 25.72 27.05 5.62
N GLY A 432 24.39 27.22 5.51
CA GLY A 432 23.79 28.52 5.67
C GLY A 432 22.30 28.49 5.87
N TRP A 433 21.72 29.68 5.82
CA TRP A 433 20.30 29.92 5.91
C TRP A 433 19.87 30.82 4.76
N GLY A 434 18.78 30.49 4.09
CA GLY A 434 18.19 31.26 3.03
C GLY A 434 16.80 31.74 3.40
N LEU A 435 16.44 32.96 3.02
CA LEU A 435 15.10 33.52 3.14
C LEU A 435 14.33 33.24 1.85
N TYR A 436 13.14 32.71 1.97
CA TYR A 436 12.28 32.33 0.86
C TYR A 436 10.91 33.00 0.97
N ASP A 437 10.31 33.31 -0.17
CA ASP A 437 8.87 33.60 -0.24
C ASP A 437 8.02 32.32 -0.07
N LEU A 438 6.71 32.48 -0.09
CA LEU A 438 5.79 31.32 0.03
C LEU A 438 5.72 30.49 -1.25
N ASP A 439 6.14 31.06 -2.39
CA ASP A 439 6.22 30.35 -3.68
C ASP A 439 7.51 29.52 -3.82
N GLY A 440 8.41 29.59 -2.81
CA GLY A 440 9.64 28.82 -2.77
C GLY A 440 10.84 29.50 -3.44
N ASN A 441 10.76 30.77 -3.82
CA ASN A 441 11.89 31.49 -4.40
C ASN A 441 12.86 31.95 -3.31
N LEU A 442 14.15 31.71 -3.49
CA LEU A 442 15.21 32.26 -2.63
C LEU A 442 15.34 33.77 -2.81
N LEU A 443 15.01 34.52 -1.78
CA LEU A 443 15.07 35.99 -1.78
C LEU A 443 16.45 36.50 -1.33
N GLU A 444 17.04 35.87 -0.32
CA GLU A 444 18.29 36.31 0.29
C GLU A 444 19.01 35.12 0.94
N VAL A 445 20.35 35.09 0.82
CA VAL A 445 21.21 34.19 1.59
C VAL A 445 21.61 34.93 2.87
N LEU A 446 21.07 34.52 4.01
CA LEU A 446 21.15 35.26 5.26
C LEU A 446 22.46 35.09 6.01
N PHE A 447 23.00 33.87 5.93
CA PHE A 447 24.22 33.51 6.67
C PHE A 447 24.89 32.32 6.00
N ILE A 448 26.22 32.37 5.94
CA ILE A 448 27.05 31.28 5.41
C ILE A 448 28.21 31.01 6.36
N ARG A 449 28.43 29.74 6.64
CA ARG A 449 29.62 29.24 7.32
C ARG A 449 30.34 28.22 6.43
N TYR A 450 31.65 28.37 6.35
CA TYR A 450 32.49 27.35 5.72
C TYR A 450 32.75 26.23 6.69
N THR A 451 32.64 25.00 6.19
CA THR A 451 33.14 23.83 6.90
C THR A 451 34.64 23.74 6.62
N THR A 452 35.47 23.76 7.63
CA THR A 452 36.94 23.72 7.49
C THR A 452 37.48 22.31 7.28
N GLY A 453 36.63 21.30 7.18
CA GLY A 453 36.97 19.89 7.00
C GLY A 453 35.95 19.14 6.17
N GLU A 454 36.34 17.94 5.78
CA GLU A 454 35.48 16.99 5.10
C GLU A 454 34.54 16.31 6.10
N VAL A 455 33.30 16.10 5.65
CA VAL A 455 32.27 15.40 6.41
C VAL A 455 32.01 14.06 5.74
N ALA A 456 32.38 12.99 6.42
CA ALA A 456 32.15 11.63 5.90
C ALA A 456 30.67 11.26 5.87
N PRO A 457 30.28 10.23 5.09
CA PRO A 457 28.91 9.68 5.06
C PRO A 457 28.37 9.43 6.47
N GLY A 458 27.13 9.83 6.72
CA GLY A 458 26.46 9.70 8.02
C GLY A 458 26.94 10.62 9.12
N ASN A 459 28.07 11.35 8.93
CA ASN A 459 28.55 12.34 9.89
C ASN A 459 27.85 13.68 9.73
N TYR A 460 27.96 14.54 10.74
CA TYR A 460 27.25 15.81 10.80
C TYR A 460 28.10 16.98 11.30
N VAL A 461 27.62 18.18 11.00
CA VAL A 461 28.14 19.44 11.54
C VAL A 461 27.06 20.11 12.38
N THR A 462 27.33 20.36 13.64
CA THR A 462 26.41 21.02 14.56
C THR A 462 26.42 22.54 14.40
N VAL A 463 25.22 23.13 14.37
CA VAL A 463 24.98 24.55 14.56
C VAL A 463 24.43 24.74 15.96
N SER A 464 25.15 25.43 16.81
CA SER A 464 24.74 25.71 18.18
C SER A 464 24.46 27.20 18.40
N ARG A 465 23.21 27.52 18.73
CA ARG A 465 22.75 28.88 19.10
C ARG A 465 23.24 29.97 18.13
N ARG A 466 23.05 29.75 16.85
CA ARG A 466 23.49 30.70 15.81
C ARG A 466 22.45 31.78 15.60
N GLU A 467 22.86 33.04 15.69
CA GLU A 467 22.04 34.17 15.32
C GLU A 467 22.02 34.31 13.77
N VAL A 468 20.80 34.39 13.22
CA VAL A 468 20.53 34.60 11.81
C VAL A 468 19.73 35.89 11.69
N SER A 469 20.27 36.87 11.00
CA SER A 469 19.68 38.18 10.79
C SER A 469 18.96 38.21 9.43
N PHE A 470 17.77 38.83 9.36
CA PHE A 470 16.93 38.86 8.17
C PHE A 470 16.02 40.10 8.14
N GLY A 471 15.47 40.39 6.96
CA GLY A 471 14.33 41.29 6.83
C GLY A 471 14.65 42.78 6.80
N ALA A 472 15.92 43.21 6.60
CA ALA A 472 16.22 44.61 6.36
C ALA A 472 15.38 45.14 5.20
N ASN A 473 14.66 46.25 5.41
CA ASN A 473 13.79 46.84 4.42
C ASN A 473 12.63 45.98 3.89
N MET A 474 12.36 44.83 4.50
CA MET A 474 11.24 43.98 4.07
C MET A 474 9.90 44.53 4.54
N THR A 475 8.89 44.36 3.69
CA THR A 475 7.51 44.75 3.92
C THR A 475 6.80 43.71 4.81
N SER A 476 5.61 44.06 5.30
CA SER A 476 4.74 43.13 6.00
C SER A 476 4.44 41.91 5.11
N GLY A 477 4.49 40.73 5.68
CA GLY A 477 4.27 39.50 4.97
C GLY A 477 4.82 38.30 5.72
N THR A 478 4.50 37.10 5.21
CA THR A 478 5.03 35.83 5.74
C THR A 478 6.08 35.28 4.81
N TYR A 479 7.18 34.80 5.39
CA TYR A 479 8.35 34.28 4.68
C TYR A 479 8.86 33.03 5.39
N ARG A 480 9.74 32.28 4.73
CA ARG A 480 10.35 31.08 5.31
C ARG A 480 11.86 31.17 5.33
N ILE A 481 12.48 30.89 6.45
CA ILE A 481 13.94 30.75 6.57
C ILE A 481 14.24 29.25 6.55
N LYS A 482 14.96 28.79 5.52
CA LYS A 482 15.30 27.40 5.29
C LYS A 482 16.80 27.16 5.45
N PRO A 483 17.24 26.00 6.00
CA PRO A 483 18.65 25.59 5.96
C PRO A 483 19.07 25.30 4.52
N ILE A 484 20.21 25.86 4.11
CA ILE A 484 20.77 25.71 2.78
C ILE A 484 22.23 25.25 2.85
N TYR A 485 22.68 24.61 1.77
CA TYR A 485 24.08 24.23 1.59
C TYR A 485 24.57 24.49 0.17
N SER A 486 25.90 24.55 0.03
CA SER A 486 26.57 24.53 -1.26
C SER A 486 27.84 23.72 -1.14
N ILE A 487 28.12 22.88 -2.16
CA ILE A 487 29.35 22.08 -2.18
C ILE A 487 30.52 22.97 -2.45
N TYR A 488 31.57 22.88 -1.60
CA TYR A 488 32.81 23.65 -1.76
C TYR A 488 33.58 23.16 -3.02
N PRO A 489 34.16 24.09 -3.82
CA PRO A 489 34.24 25.56 -3.69
C PRO A 489 33.05 26.33 -4.29
N GLY A 490 31.99 25.64 -4.76
CA GLY A 490 30.81 26.26 -5.39
C GLY A 490 30.07 27.23 -4.48
N THR A 491 29.17 28.02 -5.09
CA THR A 491 28.29 28.98 -4.43
C THR A 491 26.82 28.81 -4.88
N ASP A 492 26.51 27.67 -5.49
CA ASP A 492 25.15 27.28 -5.83
C ASP A 492 24.46 26.75 -4.56
N TYR A 493 23.70 27.63 -3.89
CA TYR A 493 23.04 27.33 -2.64
C TYR A 493 21.71 26.65 -2.88
N ARG A 494 21.53 25.50 -2.25
CA ARG A 494 20.33 24.67 -2.37
C ARG A 494 19.73 24.42 -0.97
N PRO A 495 18.40 24.29 -0.86
CA PRO A 495 17.78 23.83 0.37
C PRO A 495 18.34 22.45 0.77
N CYS A 496 18.53 22.23 2.07
CA CYS A 496 18.81 20.89 2.58
C CYS A 496 17.63 19.96 2.30
N ILE A 497 17.92 18.70 2.17
CA ILE A 497 16.89 17.66 2.20
C ILE A 497 16.12 17.82 3.52
N GLY A 498 14.79 17.84 3.44
CA GLY A 498 13.93 18.10 4.60
C GLY A 498 13.71 19.58 4.93
N ALA A 499 14.28 20.54 4.18
CA ALA A 499 14.02 21.96 4.40
C ALA A 499 12.56 22.39 4.13
N ASP A 500 11.78 21.53 3.49
CA ASP A 500 10.33 21.77 3.29
C ASP A 500 9.50 21.53 4.56
N VAL A 501 10.03 20.74 5.47
CA VAL A 501 9.40 20.43 6.77
C VAL A 501 10.20 20.97 7.95
N ASN A 502 11.51 21.24 7.77
CA ASN A 502 12.41 21.84 8.76
C ASN A 502 12.73 23.30 8.35
N TYR A 503 11.89 24.22 8.70
CA TYR A 503 12.06 25.65 8.38
C TYR A 503 11.53 26.55 9.51
N ILE A 504 11.82 27.83 9.41
CA ILE A 504 11.30 28.85 10.30
C ILE A 504 10.36 29.75 9.50
N GLU A 505 9.12 29.84 9.91
CA GLU A 505 8.17 30.80 9.38
C GLU A 505 8.31 32.10 10.15
N VAL A 506 8.48 33.19 9.43
CA VAL A 506 8.60 34.53 9.99
C VAL A 506 7.51 35.41 9.39
N THR A 507 6.68 35.98 10.26
CA THR A 507 5.59 36.89 9.85
C THR A 507 5.87 38.28 10.33
N ILE A 508 6.21 39.17 9.41
CA ILE A 508 6.43 40.59 9.66
C ILE A 508 5.07 41.28 9.70
N GLY A 509 4.57 41.53 10.91
CA GLY A 509 3.24 42.14 11.14
C GLY A 509 3.22 43.65 11.16
N GLY A 510 4.41 44.28 11.19
CA GLY A 510 4.57 45.73 11.25
C GLY A 510 6.03 46.16 11.14
N THR A 511 6.28 47.45 11.20
CA THR A 511 7.64 48.02 11.02
C THR A 511 8.68 47.46 12.01
N TYR A 512 8.26 47.16 13.23
CA TYR A 512 9.19 46.86 14.34
C TYR A 512 9.05 45.47 14.94
N SER A 513 8.08 44.67 14.51
CA SER A 513 7.82 43.34 15.09
C SER A 513 7.68 42.23 14.06
N CYS A 514 8.18 41.06 14.38
CA CYS A 514 8.08 39.86 13.59
C CYS A 514 7.77 38.68 14.51
N THR A 515 6.74 37.91 14.16
CA THR A 515 6.43 36.62 14.79
C THR A 515 7.31 35.54 14.18
N ILE A 516 7.78 34.60 15.00
CA ILE A 516 8.65 33.51 14.59
C ILE A 516 7.99 32.20 15.00
N LYS A 517 7.90 31.28 14.06
CA LYS A 517 7.43 29.92 14.31
C LYS A 517 8.40 28.94 13.65
N GLY A 518 9.03 28.08 14.47
CA GLY A 518 9.85 26.98 13.98
C GLY A 518 8.96 25.81 13.58
N TYR A 519 9.30 25.18 12.46
CA TYR A 519 8.72 23.93 11.99
C TYR A 519 9.84 22.93 11.81
N GLY A 520 9.59 21.65 12.15
CA GLY A 520 10.52 20.56 11.90
C GLY A 520 10.81 19.69 13.09
N ASP A 521 11.56 18.65 12.79
CA ASP A 521 12.16 17.76 13.75
C ASP A 521 13.20 18.54 14.58
N ALA A 522 12.74 19.15 15.63
CA ALA A 522 13.59 19.87 16.57
C ALA A 522 14.34 18.94 17.51
N GLY A 523 14.91 17.88 17.02
CA GLY A 523 15.64 16.79 17.67
C GLY A 523 16.45 17.11 18.91
N SER A 524 16.10 18.08 19.70
CA SER A 524 16.87 18.44 20.87
C SER A 524 16.09 18.56 22.15
N THR A 525 14.78 18.71 22.12
CA THR A 525 13.98 18.63 23.36
C THR A 525 12.58 18.16 23.02
N THR A 526 12.49 16.96 22.51
CA THR A 526 11.26 16.20 22.55
C THR A 526 10.88 16.02 24.01
N LYS A 527 10.07 16.90 24.50
CA LYS A 527 9.63 16.87 25.89
C LYS A 527 8.12 16.91 25.92
N TYR A 528 7.56 15.72 25.87
CA TYR A 528 6.13 15.53 26.02
C TYR A 528 5.79 15.09 27.43
N THR A 529 4.70 15.64 27.94
CA THR A 529 4.10 15.19 29.21
C THR A 529 2.76 14.60 28.88
N ALA A 530 2.56 13.33 29.18
CA ALA A 530 1.26 12.70 29.05
C ALA A 530 0.33 13.23 30.14
N ASN A 531 -0.73 13.87 29.78
CA ASN A 531 -1.77 14.36 30.67
C ASN A 531 -2.71 13.23 31.07
N ASP A 532 -3.18 12.47 30.07
CA ASP A 532 -4.09 11.35 30.25
C ASP A 532 -3.92 10.30 29.16
N VAL A 533 -4.39 9.09 29.43
CA VAL A 533 -4.50 8.00 28.47
C VAL A 533 -5.86 7.34 28.68
N THR A 534 -6.74 7.48 27.69
CA THR A 534 -8.07 6.90 27.72
C THR A 534 -8.19 5.75 26.74
N TYR A 535 -9.19 4.90 26.95
CA TYR A 535 -9.41 3.70 26.17
C TYR A 535 -10.87 3.62 25.73
N ALA A 536 -11.11 3.32 24.46
CA ALA A 536 -12.43 3.06 23.92
C ALA A 536 -12.51 1.67 23.29
N GLY A 537 -13.73 1.16 23.12
CA GLY A 537 -14.01 -0.19 22.66
C GLY A 537 -14.44 -1.12 23.80
N THR A 538 -14.65 -2.39 23.46
CA THR A 538 -15.16 -3.38 24.43
C THR A 538 -14.12 -3.92 25.40
N LEU A 539 -12.85 -3.60 25.21
CA LEU A 539 -11.68 -4.05 25.97
C LEU A 539 -11.60 -5.57 26.14
N ASN A 540 -12.05 -6.31 25.14
CA ASN A 540 -11.95 -7.76 25.07
C ASN A 540 -10.84 -8.18 24.11
N HIS A 541 -10.19 -9.32 24.37
CA HIS A 541 -9.23 -9.86 23.40
C HIS A 541 -9.96 -10.20 22.08
N GLY A 542 -9.26 -10.04 20.95
CA GLY A 542 -9.81 -10.18 19.61
C GLY A 542 -10.63 -8.99 19.12
N LYS A 543 -10.86 -7.96 19.96
CA LYS A 543 -11.55 -6.73 19.55
C LYS A 543 -10.60 -5.54 19.48
N PRO A 544 -10.79 -4.63 18.51
CA PRO A 544 -9.99 -3.43 18.43
C PRO A 544 -10.21 -2.54 19.68
N VAL A 545 -9.11 -2.08 20.21
CA VAL A 545 -9.05 -1.11 21.33
C VAL A 545 -8.49 0.17 20.77
N GLU A 546 -9.18 1.26 21.00
CA GLU A 546 -8.70 2.60 20.73
C GLU A 546 -8.04 3.15 22.00
N VAL A 547 -6.85 3.74 21.84
CA VAL A 547 -6.05 4.32 22.91
C VAL A 547 -5.85 5.79 22.57
N THR A 548 -6.40 6.69 23.34
CA THR A 548 -6.19 8.13 23.18
C THR A 548 -5.18 8.60 24.21
N LEU A 549 -4.05 9.12 23.72
CA LEU A 549 -3.03 9.77 24.53
C LEU A 549 -3.21 11.28 24.43
N ASN A 550 -3.66 11.92 25.52
CA ASN A 550 -3.60 13.37 25.65
C ASN A 550 -2.22 13.77 26.19
N LEU A 551 -1.54 14.67 25.49
CA LEU A 551 -0.21 15.10 25.84
C LEU A 551 0.00 16.60 25.64
N THR A 552 0.91 17.16 26.45
CA THR A 552 1.37 18.56 26.33
C THR A 552 2.78 18.57 25.78
N ASN A 553 3.02 19.38 24.74
CA ASN A 553 4.36 19.64 24.23
C ASN A 553 5.03 20.74 25.08
N SER A 554 5.97 20.36 25.92
CA SER A 554 6.84 21.28 26.65
C SER A 554 8.24 21.43 26.04
N GLY A 555 8.47 20.73 24.90
CA GLY A 555 9.64 20.85 24.04
C GLY A 555 9.50 21.97 23.02
N THR A 556 10.53 22.15 22.22
CA THR A 556 10.53 23.12 21.10
C THR A 556 10.22 22.46 19.76
N SER A 557 10.09 21.12 19.76
CA SER A 557 9.74 20.35 18.58
C SER A 557 8.25 20.47 18.28
N GLN A 558 7.94 20.48 17.02
CA GLN A 558 6.60 20.30 16.48
C GLN A 558 6.73 19.19 15.41
N ASN A 559 5.77 18.30 15.30
CA ASN A 559 5.78 17.17 14.37
C ASN A 559 6.70 16.00 14.75
N ASP A 560 6.77 15.68 16.04
CA ASP A 560 7.46 14.46 16.49
C ASP A 560 6.57 13.23 16.33
N LEU A 561 7.15 12.13 15.91
CA LEU A 561 6.49 10.83 15.98
C LEU A 561 6.54 10.30 17.41
N ILE A 562 5.38 9.99 17.95
CA ILE A 562 5.21 9.32 19.24
C ILE A 562 4.83 7.87 18.99
N TYR A 563 5.65 6.97 19.45
CA TYR A 563 5.55 5.53 19.20
C TYR A 563 4.86 4.83 20.34
N MET A 564 3.84 4.03 20.04
CA MET A 564 3.15 3.21 21.02
C MET A 564 3.63 1.76 20.96
N PHE A 565 3.87 1.20 22.14
CA PHE A 565 4.25 -0.20 22.33
C PHE A 565 3.25 -0.89 23.23
N VAL A 566 2.88 -2.11 22.90
CA VAL A 566 2.09 -3.00 23.76
C VAL A 566 2.96 -4.19 24.15
N ASP A 567 3.16 -4.36 25.44
CA ASP A 567 4.03 -5.41 26.01
C ASP A 567 5.46 -5.39 25.43
N GLY A 568 5.94 -4.20 25.04
CA GLY A 568 7.25 -4.00 24.42
C GLY A 568 7.31 -4.21 22.91
N THR A 569 6.21 -4.61 22.29
CA THR A 569 6.11 -4.74 20.84
C THR A 569 5.59 -3.43 20.24
N PHE A 570 6.28 -2.91 19.23
CA PHE A 570 5.81 -1.75 18.47
C PHE A 570 4.43 -2.02 17.87
N THR A 571 3.51 -1.09 18.07
CA THR A 571 2.10 -1.25 17.69
C THR A 571 1.61 -0.14 16.78
N GLY A 572 2.14 1.07 16.95
CA GLY A 572 1.78 2.22 16.12
C GLY A 572 2.59 3.46 16.44
N ALA A 573 2.54 4.45 15.57
CA ALA A 573 3.17 5.74 15.78
C ALA A 573 2.17 6.87 15.50
N GLY A 574 2.21 7.96 16.26
CA GLY A 574 1.38 9.16 16.19
C GLY A 574 2.20 10.42 15.93
N LEU A 575 1.77 11.24 14.97
CA LEU A 575 2.41 12.53 14.72
C LEU A 575 1.88 13.58 15.70
N ALA A 576 2.73 13.99 16.63
CA ALA A 576 2.41 15.07 17.56
C ALA A 576 2.70 16.43 16.93
N ASN A 577 1.75 16.94 16.13
CA ASN A 577 1.78 18.32 15.65
C ASN A 577 1.16 19.26 16.68
N ILE A 578 1.88 19.47 17.78
CA ILE A 578 1.41 20.23 18.94
C ILE A 578 2.40 21.37 19.22
N ASP A 579 1.92 22.60 19.19
CA ASP A 579 2.73 23.78 19.49
C ASP A 579 3.27 23.75 20.93
N HIS A 580 4.42 24.39 21.15
CA HIS A 580 5.01 24.53 22.48
C HIS A 580 4.01 25.08 23.51
N GLY A 581 3.85 24.41 24.63
CA GLY A 581 2.91 24.75 25.68
C GLY A 581 1.46 24.39 25.41
N GLN A 582 1.14 23.83 24.23
CA GLN A 582 -0.20 23.35 23.91
C GLN A 582 -0.34 21.87 24.21
N SER A 583 -1.60 21.42 24.30
CA SER A 583 -1.97 20.03 24.49
C SER A 583 -2.79 19.54 23.29
N GLY A 584 -2.69 18.25 23.01
CA GLY A 584 -3.45 17.60 21.95
C GLY A 584 -3.57 16.10 22.19
N ASP A 585 -4.42 15.46 21.39
CA ASP A 585 -4.71 14.05 21.48
C ASP A 585 -4.04 13.30 20.31
N LEU A 586 -3.47 12.15 20.63
CA LEU A 586 -3.05 11.14 19.65
C LEU A 586 -3.88 9.89 19.85
N VAL A 587 -4.43 9.36 18.78
CA VAL A 587 -5.28 8.17 18.82
C VAL A 587 -4.54 7.01 18.18
N TYR A 588 -4.48 5.90 18.88
CA TYR A 588 -3.87 4.64 18.44
C TYR A 588 -4.91 3.54 18.48
N ARG A 589 -4.71 2.49 17.68
CA ARG A 589 -5.56 1.30 17.70
C ARG A 589 -4.72 0.05 17.72
N PHE A 590 -5.16 -0.95 18.46
CA PHE A 590 -4.58 -2.28 18.43
C PHE A 590 -5.64 -3.34 18.77
N THR A 591 -5.42 -4.55 18.31
CA THR A 591 -6.26 -5.69 18.65
C THR A 591 -5.47 -6.64 19.55
N PRO A 592 -5.80 -6.73 20.86
CA PRO A 592 -5.11 -7.63 21.77
C PRO A 592 -5.46 -9.10 21.46
N GLU A 593 -4.46 -9.90 21.17
CA GLU A 593 -4.66 -11.34 20.88
C GLU A 593 -5.02 -12.17 22.12
N THR A 594 -4.65 -11.69 23.31
CA THR A 594 -4.87 -12.41 24.57
C THR A 594 -5.42 -11.48 25.63
N ALA A 595 -6.28 -12.04 26.51
CA ALA A 595 -6.76 -11.35 27.71
C ALA A 595 -5.62 -11.20 28.74
N GLY A 596 -5.82 -10.32 29.69
CA GLY A 596 -4.88 -10.05 30.78
C GLY A 596 -4.40 -8.61 30.79
N SER A 597 -3.39 -8.35 31.59
CA SER A 597 -2.80 -7.03 31.76
C SER A 597 -1.87 -6.74 30.57
N LYS A 598 -2.09 -5.60 29.88
CA LYS A 598 -1.26 -5.12 28.78
C LYS A 598 -0.53 -3.85 29.20
N LYS A 599 0.78 -3.84 29.01
CA LYS A 599 1.61 -2.68 29.28
C LYS A 599 1.66 -1.79 28.03
N ILE A 600 1.01 -0.63 28.08
CA ILE A 600 1.02 0.37 27.00
C ILE A 600 2.13 1.37 27.31
N THR A 601 3.09 1.54 26.39
CA THR A 601 4.22 2.46 26.57
C THR A 601 4.32 3.40 25.38
N PHE A 602 4.50 4.69 25.64
CA PHE A 602 4.72 5.71 24.63
C PHE A 602 6.16 6.21 24.69
N SER A 603 6.79 6.25 23.53
CA SER A 603 8.20 6.63 23.37
C SER A 603 8.35 7.69 22.27
N THR A 604 9.38 8.52 22.42
CA THR A 604 9.75 9.52 21.40
C THR A 604 10.71 8.98 20.35
N ASN A 605 11.03 7.69 20.39
CA ASN A 605 11.81 7.02 19.35
C ASN A 605 11.26 5.64 18.99
N GLU A 606 11.49 5.22 17.76
CA GLU A 606 11.03 3.96 17.18
C GLU A 606 11.57 2.72 17.93
N ALA A 607 12.74 2.83 18.56
CA ALA A 607 13.33 1.73 19.32
C ALA A 607 12.69 1.53 20.70
N GLY A 608 11.79 2.43 21.14
CA GLY A 608 11.16 2.37 22.44
C GLY A 608 12.10 2.68 23.62
N THR A 609 13.31 3.17 23.36
CA THR A 609 14.34 3.41 24.39
C THR A 609 14.20 4.75 25.11
N SER A 610 13.31 5.62 24.65
CA SER A 610 13.02 6.94 25.24
C SER A 610 11.54 7.03 25.67
N PRO A 611 11.06 6.15 26.58
CA PRO A 611 9.68 6.17 27.02
C PRO A 611 9.42 7.36 27.95
N PHE A 612 8.30 8.06 27.74
CA PHE A 612 7.86 9.16 28.59
C PHE A 612 6.52 8.89 29.29
N CYS A 613 5.78 7.90 28.84
CA CYS A 613 4.52 7.48 29.45
C CYS A 613 4.36 5.97 29.41
N THR A 614 3.90 5.39 30.51
CA THR A 614 3.51 3.97 30.57
C THR A 614 2.20 3.84 31.34
N ARG A 615 1.30 3.04 30.84
CA ARG A 615 0.01 2.70 31.42
C ARG A 615 -0.22 1.20 31.38
N THR A 616 -1.10 0.72 32.23
CA THR A 616 -1.54 -0.67 32.24
C THR A 616 -3.02 -0.72 31.87
N LEU A 617 -3.35 -1.53 30.86
CA LEU A 617 -4.70 -1.77 30.42
C LEU A 617 -5.06 -3.23 30.70
N THR A 618 -6.23 -3.49 31.28
CA THR A 618 -6.72 -4.84 31.48
C THR A 618 -7.67 -5.22 30.36
N ILE A 619 -7.27 -6.21 29.57
CA ILE A 619 -8.09 -6.82 28.52
C ILE A 619 -8.85 -7.99 29.12
N LYS A 620 -10.16 -7.99 28.94
CA LYS A 620 -11.04 -9.04 29.42
C LYS A 620 -11.05 -10.22 28.44
N THR A 621 -11.35 -11.39 28.97
CA THR A 621 -11.72 -12.53 28.13
C THR A 621 -13.02 -12.20 27.39
N MET A 622 -13.08 -12.54 26.11
CA MET A 622 -14.30 -12.39 25.34
C MET A 622 -15.38 -13.29 25.97
N PRO A 623 -16.58 -12.78 26.21
CA PRO A 623 -17.66 -13.59 26.75
C PRO A 623 -17.94 -14.78 25.83
N ALA A 624 -18.07 -15.97 26.42
CA ALA A 624 -18.47 -17.13 25.67
C ALA A 624 -19.90 -16.93 25.15
N ALA A 625 -20.08 -17.01 23.86
CA ALA A 625 -21.40 -17.04 23.22
C ALA A 625 -21.74 -18.47 22.82
N THR A 626 -23.00 -18.76 22.65
CA THR A 626 -23.48 -20.03 22.14
C THR A 626 -24.48 -19.77 21.03
N LEU A 627 -24.07 -20.03 19.81
CA LEU A 627 -24.97 -19.96 18.65
C LEU A 627 -25.44 -21.34 18.24
N THR A 628 -26.69 -21.40 17.78
CA THR A 628 -27.28 -22.60 17.17
C THR A 628 -27.79 -22.25 15.79
N VAL A 629 -27.57 -23.10 14.81
CA VAL A 629 -28.22 -23.00 13.52
C VAL A 629 -29.45 -23.88 13.53
N THR A 630 -30.60 -23.25 13.34
CA THR A 630 -31.89 -23.92 13.38
C THR A 630 -32.34 -24.40 12.00
N LYS A 631 -31.83 -23.76 10.93
CA LYS A 631 -32.15 -24.13 9.54
C LYS A 631 -31.00 -23.73 8.62
N ILE A 632 -30.65 -24.63 7.70
CA ILE A 632 -29.89 -24.29 6.47
C ILE A 632 -30.79 -24.67 5.31
N GLU A 633 -30.99 -23.75 4.38
CA GLU A 633 -31.82 -23.91 3.19
C GLU A 633 -30.98 -23.55 1.97
N TYR A 634 -30.72 -24.54 1.13
CA TYR A 634 -30.05 -24.31 -0.14
C TYR A 634 -31.09 -23.88 -1.19
N LEU A 635 -30.84 -22.75 -1.86
CA LEU A 635 -31.87 -22.07 -2.68
C LEU A 635 -31.90 -22.57 -4.11
N ASN A 636 -30.82 -23.13 -4.62
CA ASN A 636 -30.64 -23.53 -5.99
C ASN A 636 -30.44 -25.05 -6.19
N VAL A 637 -30.98 -25.84 -5.27
CA VAL A 637 -31.03 -27.30 -5.44
C VAL A 637 -32.12 -27.66 -6.42
N THR A 638 -31.76 -28.24 -7.58
CA THR A 638 -32.68 -28.61 -8.65
C THR A 638 -33.34 -29.98 -8.43
N ASP A 639 -32.65 -30.91 -7.74
CA ASP A 639 -33.19 -32.18 -7.28
C ASP A 639 -32.96 -32.31 -5.77
N ALA A 640 -34.04 -32.16 -5.00
CA ALA A 640 -33.97 -32.24 -3.54
C ALA A 640 -33.63 -33.65 -3.01
N ALA A 641 -33.98 -34.73 -3.74
CA ALA A 641 -33.70 -36.11 -3.34
C ALA A 641 -32.24 -36.50 -3.60
N ALA A 642 -31.72 -36.13 -4.77
CA ALA A 642 -30.33 -36.38 -5.15
C ALA A 642 -29.39 -35.26 -4.66
N ARG A 643 -29.95 -34.13 -4.20
CA ARG A 643 -29.20 -32.94 -3.75
C ARG A 643 -28.28 -32.33 -4.84
N VAL A 644 -28.83 -32.29 -6.03
CA VAL A 644 -28.12 -31.80 -7.22
C VAL A 644 -28.24 -30.29 -7.34
N ILE A 645 -27.14 -29.64 -7.67
CA ILE A 645 -27.06 -28.25 -8.09
C ILE A 645 -26.51 -28.25 -9.52
N THR A 646 -27.24 -27.63 -10.43
CA THR A 646 -26.83 -27.48 -11.84
C THR A 646 -26.40 -26.04 -12.15
N ASP A 647 -26.51 -25.14 -11.20
CA ASP A 647 -26.04 -23.78 -11.28
C ASP A 647 -24.54 -23.74 -10.92
N ASP A 648 -23.80 -22.79 -11.42
CA ASP A 648 -22.36 -22.58 -11.17
C ASP A 648 -22.05 -22.07 -9.78
N LYS A 649 -23.05 -21.91 -8.92
CA LYS A 649 -22.91 -21.39 -7.54
C LYS A 649 -23.75 -22.19 -6.54
N ILE A 650 -23.35 -22.12 -5.27
CA ILE A 650 -24.14 -22.59 -4.13
C ILE A 650 -24.69 -21.39 -3.39
N SER A 651 -26.02 -21.29 -3.31
CA SER A 651 -26.71 -20.25 -2.52
C SER A 651 -27.40 -20.90 -1.32
N ALA A 652 -27.15 -20.38 -0.11
CA ALA A 652 -27.69 -20.91 1.13
C ALA A 652 -28.22 -19.81 2.05
N ARG A 653 -29.38 -20.07 2.69
CA ARG A 653 -29.88 -19.29 3.83
C ARG A 653 -29.65 -20.05 5.12
N VAL A 654 -29.03 -19.39 6.06
CA VAL A 654 -28.68 -19.94 7.38
C VAL A 654 -29.42 -19.16 8.45
N THR A 655 -30.30 -19.82 9.18
CA THR A 655 -31.03 -19.23 10.32
C THR A 655 -30.28 -19.54 11.61
N VAL A 656 -29.79 -18.48 12.26
CA VAL A 656 -28.89 -18.54 13.43
C VAL A 656 -29.61 -17.94 14.62
N THR A 657 -29.57 -18.63 15.76
CA THR A 657 -30.12 -18.17 17.03
C THR A 657 -29.01 -18.08 18.08
N ASN A 658 -28.94 -16.98 18.82
CA ASN A 658 -28.12 -16.91 20.01
C ASN A 658 -28.82 -17.61 21.18
N SER A 659 -28.42 -18.84 21.43
CA SER A 659 -28.96 -19.66 22.55
C SER A 659 -28.19 -19.46 23.86
N GLY A 660 -27.15 -18.61 23.83
CA GLY A 660 -26.36 -18.27 25.03
C GLY A 660 -26.96 -17.12 25.83
N SER A 661 -26.35 -16.85 26.97
CA SER A 661 -26.73 -15.77 27.91
C SER A 661 -26.03 -14.44 27.61
N ASN A 662 -25.01 -14.43 26.76
CA ASN A 662 -24.26 -13.22 26.38
C ASN A 662 -24.63 -12.79 24.97
N ALA A 663 -24.63 -11.47 24.72
CA ALA A 663 -24.78 -10.92 23.38
C ALA A 663 -23.62 -11.41 22.50
N TYR A 664 -23.91 -11.66 21.24
CA TYR A 664 -22.96 -11.99 20.20
C TYR A 664 -22.77 -10.77 19.28
N ASP A 665 -21.52 -10.40 19.04
CA ASP A 665 -21.15 -9.29 18.15
C ASP A 665 -19.79 -9.63 17.51
N GLU A 666 -19.82 -10.64 16.62
CA GLU A 666 -18.67 -11.20 15.95
C GLU A 666 -19.04 -11.66 14.56
N ASP A 667 -18.02 -12.08 13.81
CA ASP A 667 -18.21 -12.70 12.50
C ASP A 667 -18.80 -14.11 12.61
N PHE A 668 -19.76 -14.39 11.73
CA PHE A 668 -20.32 -15.71 11.49
C PHE A 668 -19.91 -16.16 10.09
N SER A 669 -19.38 -17.37 9.96
CA SER A 669 -18.89 -17.86 8.67
C SER A 669 -19.56 -19.17 8.27
N MET A 670 -19.71 -19.31 6.94
CA MET A 670 -20.05 -20.54 6.28
C MET A 670 -18.89 -20.96 5.40
N ARG A 671 -18.36 -22.17 5.61
CA ARG A 671 -17.21 -22.71 4.91
C ARG A 671 -17.63 -23.86 4.03
N LEU A 672 -17.17 -23.83 2.78
CA LEU A 672 -17.43 -24.87 1.80
C LEU A 672 -16.23 -25.81 1.73
N TYR A 673 -16.51 -27.10 1.71
CA TYR A 673 -15.52 -28.16 1.61
C TYR A 673 -15.79 -29.01 0.40
N SER A 674 -14.77 -29.31 -0.40
CA SER A 674 -14.86 -30.32 -1.45
C SER A 674 -14.65 -31.73 -0.88
N VAL A 675 -15.43 -32.67 -1.31
CA VAL A 675 -15.21 -34.10 -1.06
C VAL A 675 -14.41 -34.64 -2.24
N SER A 676 -13.09 -34.66 -2.11
CA SER A 676 -12.23 -35.31 -3.11
C SER A 676 -12.34 -36.85 -3.07
N HIS A 677 -11.65 -37.51 -3.98
CA HIS A 677 -11.68 -38.99 -4.14
C HIS A 677 -11.33 -39.80 -2.87
N ASP A 678 -10.75 -39.15 -1.85
CA ASP A 678 -10.37 -39.79 -0.58
C ASP A 678 -11.34 -39.54 0.59
N ASN A 679 -12.49 -38.91 0.33
CA ASN A 679 -13.50 -38.51 1.31
C ASN A 679 -13.01 -37.61 2.47
N THR A 680 -11.81 -37.04 2.36
CA THR A 680 -11.31 -36.00 3.28
C THR A 680 -11.72 -34.64 2.75
N GLY A 681 -12.66 -33.96 3.43
CA GLY A 681 -13.11 -32.65 3.01
C GLY A 681 -11.99 -31.62 3.11
N ARG A 682 -11.61 -31.01 1.99
CA ARG A 682 -10.71 -29.87 1.94
C ARG A 682 -11.53 -28.59 1.91
N GLU A 683 -11.25 -27.64 2.80
CA GLU A 683 -11.84 -26.28 2.75
C GLU A 683 -11.43 -25.62 1.44
N VAL A 684 -12.42 -25.24 0.62
CA VAL A 684 -12.21 -24.60 -0.67
C VAL A 684 -12.67 -23.15 -0.66
N TYR A 685 -13.61 -22.80 0.25
CA TYR A 685 -14.12 -21.44 0.34
C TYR A 685 -14.58 -21.09 1.76
N ASN A 686 -14.46 -19.85 2.16
CA ASN A 686 -14.90 -19.33 3.45
C ASN A 686 -15.57 -17.97 3.27
N LEU A 687 -16.88 -17.93 3.45
CA LEU A 687 -17.65 -16.68 3.47
C LEU A 687 -17.94 -16.28 4.91
N THR A 688 -17.69 -15.02 5.22
CA THR A 688 -17.82 -14.46 6.56
C THR A 688 -18.70 -13.21 6.51
N GLN A 689 -19.64 -13.11 7.45
CA GLN A 689 -20.52 -11.95 7.60
C GLN A 689 -20.56 -11.51 9.06
N PRO A 690 -20.59 -10.19 9.35
CA PRO A 690 -20.78 -9.70 10.70
C PRO A 690 -22.19 -10.05 11.20
N LEU A 691 -22.28 -10.52 12.45
CA LEU A 691 -23.53 -10.95 13.06
C LEU A 691 -23.63 -10.39 14.48
N GLN A 692 -24.67 -9.63 14.71
CA GLN A 692 -25.06 -9.15 16.05
C GLN A 692 -26.36 -9.81 16.47
N LEU A 693 -26.33 -10.48 17.63
CA LEU A 693 -27.50 -11.17 18.22
C LEU A 693 -27.54 -10.95 19.72
N GLN A 694 -28.66 -10.46 20.23
CA GLN A 694 -28.95 -10.50 21.66
C GLN A 694 -29.29 -11.94 22.11
N PRO A 695 -29.19 -12.28 23.42
CA PRO A 695 -29.65 -13.56 23.93
C PRO A 695 -31.08 -13.88 23.49
N GLY A 696 -31.30 -15.03 22.87
CA GLY A 696 -32.59 -15.48 22.31
C GLY A 696 -32.95 -14.89 20.94
N GLU A 697 -32.18 -13.94 20.40
CA GLU A 697 -32.44 -13.36 19.08
C GLU A 697 -32.07 -14.35 17.96
N THR A 698 -32.84 -14.29 16.88
CA THR A 698 -32.66 -15.10 15.67
C THR A 698 -32.54 -14.21 14.44
N LYS A 699 -31.56 -14.50 13.57
CA LYS A 699 -31.41 -13.85 12.26
C LYS A 699 -31.16 -14.90 11.17
N THR A 700 -31.50 -14.53 9.95
CA THR A 700 -31.22 -15.33 8.75
C THR A 700 -30.19 -14.60 7.91
N LEU A 701 -29.09 -15.29 7.57
CA LEU A 701 -28.00 -14.83 6.73
C LEU A 701 -28.05 -15.59 5.40
N GLN A 702 -27.69 -14.93 4.31
CA GLN A 702 -27.57 -15.57 3.00
C GLN A 702 -26.10 -15.62 2.62
N PHE A 703 -25.64 -16.78 2.14
CA PHE A 703 -24.28 -17.03 1.65
C PHE A 703 -24.36 -17.51 0.21
N ASP A 704 -23.68 -16.81 -0.69
CA ASP A 704 -23.61 -17.14 -2.11
C ASP A 704 -22.16 -17.45 -2.44
N PHE A 705 -21.87 -18.70 -2.84
CA PHE A 705 -20.54 -19.17 -3.23
C PHE A 705 -20.49 -19.19 -4.76
N ASP A 706 -19.83 -18.18 -5.32
CA ASP A 706 -19.82 -17.88 -6.77
C ASP A 706 -18.61 -18.46 -7.50
N HIS A 707 -17.92 -19.47 -6.95
CA HIS A 707 -16.60 -19.79 -7.45
C HIS A 707 -16.37 -21.25 -7.78
N ASP A 708 -15.77 -21.44 -8.97
CA ASP A 708 -14.92 -22.58 -9.41
C ASP A 708 -15.34 -23.94 -8.85
N LEU A 709 -16.65 -24.17 -8.81
CA LEU A 709 -17.19 -25.45 -8.46
C LEU A 709 -16.91 -26.39 -9.63
N VAL A 710 -16.21 -27.46 -9.33
CA VAL A 710 -15.77 -28.41 -10.36
C VAL A 710 -16.87 -29.42 -10.63
N ASP A 711 -17.27 -29.54 -11.89
CA ASP A 711 -18.25 -30.51 -12.35
C ASP A 711 -17.87 -31.94 -11.94
N GLY A 712 -18.86 -32.74 -11.57
CA GLY A 712 -18.67 -34.08 -11.05
C GLY A 712 -18.18 -34.17 -9.61
N TRP A 713 -17.92 -33.04 -8.95
CA TRP A 713 -17.48 -33.01 -7.57
C TRP A 713 -18.65 -32.94 -6.60
N LYS A 714 -18.34 -33.21 -5.32
CA LYS A 714 -19.29 -33.14 -4.20
C LYS A 714 -18.79 -32.14 -3.19
N TYR A 715 -19.70 -31.34 -2.67
CA TYR A 715 -19.41 -30.29 -1.71
C TYR A 715 -20.29 -30.43 -0.48
N PHE A 716 -19.80 -29.98 0.67
CA PHE A 716 -20.59 -29.78 1.87
C PHE A 716 -20.17 -28.50 2.57
N ALA A 717 -21.04 -27.90 3.36
CA ALA A 717 -20.77 -26.70 4.11
C ALA A 717 -20.92 -26.88 5.61
N TRP A 718 -20.02 -26.23 6.36
CA TRP A 718 -20.11 -26.08 7.80
C TRP A 718 -20.23 -24.62 8.17
N THR A 719 -20.91 -24.33 9.28
CA THR A 719 -21.01 -22.99 9.84
C THR A 719 -20.17 -22.86 11.10
N TYR A 720 -19.56 -21.69 11.28
CA TYR A 720 -18.68 -21.38 12.39
C TYR A 720 -19.02 -20.01 12.96
N TYR A 721 -18.75 -19.84 14.23
CA TYR A 721 -18.77 -18.56 14.90
C TYR A 721 -17.57 -18.43 15.83
N TYR A 722 -17.25 -17.19 16.23
CA TYR A 722 -16.19 -16.94 17.21
C TYR A 722 -16.74 -16.96 18.63
N SER A 723 -16.11 -17.67 19.53
CA SER A 723 -16.43 -17.66 20.95
C SER A 723 -15.14 -17.76 21.75
N SER A 724 -14.97 -16.85 22.72
CA SER A 724 -13.77 -16.79 23.57
C SER A 724 -12.46 -16.74 22.80
N GLY A 725 -12.45 -16.06 21.64
CA GLY A 725 -11.27 -15.90 20.78
C GLY A 725 -10.94 -17.11 19.89
N SER A 726 -11.82 -18.09 19.82
CA SER A 726 -11.65 -19.30 19.00
C SER A 726 -12.81 -19.50 18.03
N SER A 727 -12.52 -20.04 16.84
CA SER A 727 -13.54 -20.47 15.90
C SER A 727 -14.21 -21.75 16.41
N VAL A 728 -15.51 -21.71 16.53
CA VAL A 728 -16.33 -22.82 17.03
C VAL A 728 -17.28 -23.26 15.93
N GLN A 729 -17.27 -24.55 15.60
CA GLN A 729 -18.27 -25.13 14.70
C GLN A 729 -19.63 -25.12 15.37
N VAL A 730 -20.67 -24.73 14.65
CA VAL A 730 -22.04 -24.70 15.18
C VAL A 730 -22.56 -26.13 15.30
N LYS A 731 -22.90 -26.51 16.52
CA LYS A 731 -23.49 -27.81 16.80
C LYS A 731 -24.97 -27.83 16.38
N GLY A 732 -25.42 -28.97 15.83
CA GLY A 732 -26.83 -29.19 15.47
C GLY A 732 -27.16 -29.08 13.98
N THR A 733 -26.22 -28.65 13.16
CA THR A 733 -26.37 -28.75 11.70
C THR A 733 -25.75 -30.05 11.18
N SER A 734 -26.52 -30.88 10.54
CA SER A 734 -25.96 -31.94 9.71
C SER A 734 -25.60 -31.33 8.36
N ALA A 735 -24.30 -31.27 8.05
CA ALA A 735 -23.88 -31.03 6.69
C ALA A 735 -24.43 -32.18 5.81
N TYR A 736 -25.03 -31.87 4.70
CA TYR A 736 -25.26 -32.85 3.67
C TYR A 736 -24.45 -32.50 2.42
N THR A 737 -24.07 -33.53 1.70
CA THR A 737 -23.27 -33.37 0.49
C THR A 737 -24.19 -32.90 -0.62
N LEU A 738 -23.73 -31.85 -1.33
CA LEU A 738 -24.31 -31.36 -2.58
C LEU A 738 -23.56 -32.01 -3.74
N ASN A 739 -24.25 -32.41 -4.75
CA ASN A 739 -23.69 -33.05 -5.94
C ASN A 739 -23.71 -32.08 -7.11
N PHE A 740 -22.56 -31.89 -7.73
CA PHE A 740 -22.43 -31.23 -9.00
C PHE A 740 -22.25 -32.36 -10.04
N PRO A 741 -23.21 -32.59 -10.93
CA PRO A 741 -23.03 -33.57 -11.98
C PRO A 741 -21.86 -33.17 -12.87
N ALA A 742 -21.15 -34.14 -13.38
CA ALA A 742 -20.15 -33.88 -14.41
C ALA A 742 -20.87 -33.24 -15.61
N ALA A 743 -20.29 -32.22 -16.19
CA ALA A 743 -20.74 -31.74 -17.47
C ALA A 743 -20.76 -32.93 -18.44
N PRO A 744 -21.84 -33.12 -19.18
CA PRO A 744 -21.86 -34.16 -20.18
C PRO A 744 -20.65 -33.99 -21.09
N GLN A 745 -19.81 -35.02 -21.17
CA GLN A 745 -18.68 -35.01 -22.10
C GLN A 745 -19.25 -35.25 -23.48
N TYR A 746 -19.27 -34.22 -24.29
CA TYR A 746 -19.59 -34.30 -25.67
C TYR A 746 -18.43 -33.70 -26.50
N ILE A 747 -18.26 -34.22 -27.68
CA ILE A 747 -17.27 -33.69 -28.62
C ILE A 747 -18.05 -32.78 -29.56
N ILE A 748 -17.69 -31.52 -29.67
CA ILE A 748 -18.36 -30.58 -30.58
C ILE A 748 -18.21 -31.11 -31.99
N GLY A 749 -19.33 -31.32 -32.67
CA GLY A 749 -19.38 -31.89 -33.99
C GLY A 749 -19.78 -33.36 -34.04
N ASP A 750 -19.72 -34.10 -32.90
CA ASP A 750 -20.17 -35.50 -32.76
C ASP A 750 -21.68 -35.48 -32.51
N ALA A 751 -22.43 -35.25 -33.57
CA ALA A 751 -23.87 -35.08 -33.51
C ALA A 751 -24.64 -36.38 -33.31
N ASP A 752 -24.11 -37.52 -33.74
CA ASP A 752 -24.72 -38.85 -33.59
C ASP A 752 -24.22 -39.61 -32.36
N ASP A 753 -23.30 -39.01 -31.56
CA ASP A 753 -22.77 -39.48 -30.27
C ASP A 753 -22.04 -40.82 -30.38
N ASP A 754 -21.35 -41.06 -31.52
CA ASP A 754 -20.60 -42.29 -31.78
C ASP A 754 -19.13 -42.22 -31.32
N GLY A 755 -18.68 -41.02 -30.88
CA GLY A 755 -17.35 -40.71 -30.31
C GLY A 755 -16.35 -40.19 -31.33
N ASP A 756 -16.67 -40.09 -32.61
CA ASP A 756 -15.82 -39.50 -33.62
C ASP A 756 -16.52 -38.30 -34.27
N VAL A 757 -15.78 -37.39 -34.85
CA VAL A 757 -16.34 -36.26 -35.66
C VAL A 757 -16.05 -36.54 -37.09
N ASP A 758 -17.09 -37.01 -37.82
CA ASP A 758 -16.94 -37.44 -39.19
C ASP A 758 -18.13 -37.03 -40.09
N PRO A 759 -18.17 -37.41 -41.42
CA PRO A 759 -19.31 -37.09 -42.27
C PRO A 759 -20.64 -37.73 -41.86
N GLY A 760 -20.67 -38.70 -40.96
CA GLY A 760 -21.84 -39.28 -40.32
C GLY A 760 -22.66 -38.22 -39.58
N ASP A 761 -21.98 -37.34 -38.86
CA ASP A 761 -22.57 -36.27 -38.09
C ASP A 761 -23.28 -35.23 -38.96
N ILE A 762 -22.76 -34.96 -40.14
CA ILE A 762 -23.43 -34.09 -41.10
C ILE A 762 -24.77 -34.72 -41.49
N SER A 763 -24.77 -36.03 -41.67
CA SER A 763 -26.00 -36.78 -41.99
C SER A 763 -26.99 -36.77 -40.84
N ALA A 764 -26.51 -36.94 -39.63
CA ALA A 764 -27.31 -36.86 -38.40
C ALA A 764 -27.94 -35.47 -38.20
N LEU A 765 -27.18 -34.40 -38.42
CA LEU A 765 -27.66 -33.00 -38.38
C LEU A 765 -28.71 -32.74 -39.45
N ILE A 766 -28.52 -33.23 -40.67
CA ILE A 766 -29.49 -33.12 -41.76
C ILE A 766 -30.79 -33.86 -41.39
N ASP A 767 -30.67 -35.08 -40.88
CA ASP A 767 -31.83 -35.89 -40.44
C ASP A 767 -32.56 -35.26 -39.25
N TYR A 768 -31.84 -34.63 -38.33
CA TYR A 768 -32.47 -33.86 -37.25
C TYR A 768 -33.31 -32.70 -37.83
N LEU A 769 -32.69 -31.87 -38.69
CA LEU A 769 -33.36 -30.69 -39.27
C LEU A 769 -34.52 -31.00 -40.21
N LEU A 770 -34.45 -32.12 -40.94
CA LEU A 770 -35.48 -32.51 -41.91
C LEU A 770 -36.56 -33.42 -41.32
N ASN A 771 -36.16 -34.32 -40.41
CA ASN A 771 -37.02 -35.43 -39.98
C ASN A 771 -37.24 -35.48 -38.46
N GLY A 772 -36.58 -34.63 -37.69
CA GLY A 772 -36.65 -34.59 -36.22
C GLY A 772 -36.02 -35.83 -35.57
N MET A 773 -35.00 -36.43 -36.21
CA MET A 773 -34.25 -37.54 -35.61
C MET A 773 -33.46 -37.01 -34.40
N ALA A 774 -33.28 -37.85 -33.38
CA ALA A 774 -32.55 -37.45 -32.20
C ALA A 774 -31.06 -37.28 -32.51
N VAL A 775 -30.45 -36.19 -32.02
CA VAL A 775 -29.01 -35.95 -32.02
C VAL A 775 -28.56 -35.57 -30.63
N ASN A 776 -27.26 -35.56 -30.36
CA ASN A 776 -26.70 -34.91 -29.19
C ASN A 776 -26.77 -33.39 -29.40
N GLU A 777 -27.79 -32.75 -28.87
CA GLU A 777 -28.09 -31.32 -29.15
C GLU A 777 -26.93 -30.39 -28.76
N LEU A 778 -26.12 -30.72 -27.76
CA LEU A 778 -24.99 -29.91 -27.35
C LEU A 778 -23.77 -30.09 -28.25
N ALA A 779 -23.59 -31.27 -28.81
CA ALA A 779 -22.54 -31.58 -29.77
C ALA A 779 -22.89 -31.07 -31.18
N ALA A 780 -24.19 -31.05 -31.46
CA ALA A 780 -24.78 -30.65 -32.74
C ALA A 780 -24.86 -29.14 -32.96
N ASP A 781 -24.87 -28.33 -31.94
CA ASP A 781 -24.70 -26.86 -31.97
C ASP A 781 -23.23 -26.53 -32.20
N VAL A 782 -22.76 -26.67 -33.43
CA VAL A 782 -21.32 -26.64 -33.77
C VAL A 782 -20.78 -25.19 -33.80
N ASP A 783 -21.61 -24.22 -34.15
CA ASP A 783 -21.27 -22.82 -34.15
C ASP A 783 -21.52 -22.13 -32.80
N GLN A 784 -22.09 -22.86 -31.82
CA GLN A 784 -22.35 -22.46 -30.44
C GLN A 784 -23.22 -21.19 -30.32
N ASP A 785 -24.17 -21.02 -31.27
CA ASP A 785 -25.13 -19.91 -31.27
C ASP A 785 -26.36 -20.16 -30.36
N GLY A 786 -26.50 -21.38 -29.80
CA GLY A 786 -27.59 -21.83 -28.95
C GLY A 786 -28.77 -22.41 -29.69
N SER A 787 -28.63 -22.69 -31.00
CA SER A 787 -29.69 -23.26 -31.78
C SER A 787 -29.14 -24.21 -32.87
N ILE A 788 -29.75 -25.39 -33.03
CA ILE A 788 -29.34 -26.28 -34.11
C ILE A 788 -30.03 -25.84 -35.42
N SER A 789 -29.25 -25.45 -36.42
CA SER A 789 -29.69 -24.83 -37.66
C SER A 789 -28.83 -25.31 -38.84
N PRO A 790 -29.17 -24.93 -40.11
CA PRO A 790 -28.26 -25.16 -41.22
C PRO A 790 -26.89 -24.50 -41.10
N GLY A 791 -26.71 -23.55 -40.16
CA GLY A 791 -25.41 -22.95 -39.78
C GLY A 791 -24.46 -23.99 -39.28
N ASP A 792 -24.94 -24.89 -38.41
CA ASP A 792 -24.14 -25.95 -37.78
C ASP A 792 -23.59 -26.95 -38.77
N ILE A 793 -24.38 -27.26 -39.83
CA ILE A 793 -23.89 -28.09 -40.90
C ILE A 793 -22.70 -27.44 -41.61
N SER A 794 -22.76 -26.12 -41.79
CA SER A 794 -21.68 -25.39 -42.43
C SER A 794 -20.45 -25.32 -41.49
N ALA A 795 -20.66 -25.11 -40.21
CA ALA A 795 -19.61 -25.11 -39.22
C ALA A 795 -18.95 -26.48 -39.05
N LEU A 796 -19.74 -27.57 -39.09
CA LEU A 796 -19.24 -28.94 -39.05
C LEU A 796 -18.42 -29.30 -40.29
N ILE A 797 -18.86 -28.86 -41.47
CA ILE A 797 -18.10 -29.04 -42.69
C ILE A 797 -16.76 -28.31 -42.61
N ASP A 798 -16.77 -27.08 -42.13
CA ASP A 798 -15.54 -26.31 -41.92
C ASP A 798 -14.61 -26.97 -40.86
N LEU A 799 -15.15 -27.52 -39.80
CA LEU A 799 -14.42 -28.29 -38.78
C LEU A 799 -13.73 -29.51 -39.41
N LEU A 800 -14.47 -30.30 -40.17
CA LEU A 800 -13.95 -31.48 -40.85
C LEU A 800 -12.94 -31.19 -41.98
N LEU A 801 -13.03 -30.05 -42.61
CA LEU A 801 -12.07 -29.64 -43.64
C LEU A 801 -10.75 -29.09 -43.05
N ASN A 802 -10.77 -28.64 -41.80
CA ASN A 802 -9.62 -28.09 -41.14
C ASN A 802 -9.01 -29.03 -40.06
N SER A 803 -9.62 -30.18 -39.80
CA SER A 803 -9.08 -31.25 -38.96
C SER A 803 -8.17 -32.20 -39.77
#